data_af82ae3f3720a83f2aa3399b011b5c23
#
_entry.id   af82ae3f3720a83f2aa3399b011b5c23
#
_cell.length_a   1.000
_cell.length_b   1.000
_cell.length_c   1.000
_cell.angle_alpha   90.00
_cell.angle_beta   90.00
_cell.angle_gamma   90.00
#
_symmetry.space_group_name_H-M   'P 1'
#
loop_
_entity.id
_entity.type
_entity.pdbx_description
1 polymer ?
#
loop_
_entity_poly.entity_id
_entity_poly.type
_entity_poly.pdbx_seq_one_letter_code
_entity_poly.pdbx_strand_id
1 'polypeptide(L)'
;MSTVEMDQAAPESAAHHPLPDPGESVPRLALPTIGIFLATLTAFVGSTTAYISGWIPFWVTIPVNAAVTFVMFTVVHDASHYAISSMAWLFVGPVVAFPAFEYIHIQHHRHSNDDEQDPDTFASHGSLWVLPLRWSMVEYFYIKYYLPRGRSRPVIEVAETLVMMTLFLTGLIVAIVTGNFWTLAIVFLIPQRIGLTVLAWWFDWLPHHGLEDTQRSNRYRATRNRVGAEWLFTPVLLSQNYHLVHHLHPSVPFYRYLRTWRRNEEAYLERNAAISTVFGQQLNPDEYRQWKELNGRLARLLPVRMPARSSSPHAVLHRIPVASVDPITADATLVTFAVPEALRDAFRFEPGQHVTVRTDLGGQGIRRNYSICAPATRAQLRIAVKHIPGGAFSTFVANELKAGDVLELMTPTGRFGTPLDPLHRKHYVGLVAGSGITPVLSILATTLEIETESRFTLIYGNRTKESTMFRAELDRLESRYADRLEILHVLSSEPLHTPELRGRIDRDKLTRWLTSTLRPAGVDEWFICGPLAMATAVRETLIEHGVDSERIHLELFYGFDTPPATRPSYAGATVTFTLSGQRAIFDLVPGDSILEGALGLRSDAPYACMGGACGTCRAKLIEGNVEMDHNFALRKAELDAGYILTCQSHPTTPFVAVDYDA
;
A
#
# COMPACT_ATOMS: atom_id res chain seq x y z
N MET A 1 -4.97 27.52 -51.49
CA MET A 1 -4.73 27.81 -50.06
C MET A 1 -5.21 26.61 -49.30
N SER A 2 -4.27 25.77 -48.88
CA SER A 2 -4.50 24.54 -48.16
C SER A 2 -4.36 24.84 -46.69
N THR A 3 -5.42 24.69 -45.91
CA THR A 3 -5.41 24.75 -44.43
C THR A 3 -4.91 23.41 -43.93
N VAL A 4 -3.73 23.42 -43.32
CA VAL A 4 -3.18 22.30 -42.58
C VAL A 4 -3.94 22.25 -41.23
N GLU A 5 -4.80 21.27 -41.05
CA GLU A 5 -5.31 20.87 -39.75
C GLU A 5 -4.14 20.31 -38.92
N MET A 6 -3.77 21.01 -37.88
CA MET A 6 -2.89 20.49 -36.85
C MET A 6 -3.71 19.51 -36.03
N ASP A 7 -3.37 18.22 -36.21
CA ASP A 7 -3.81 17.11 -35.36
C ASP A 7 -3.31 17.39 -33.93
N GLN A 8 -4.19 17.87 -33.05
CA GLN A 8 -3.92 17.95 -31.63
C GLN A 8 -4.02 16.54 -31.06
N ALA A 9 -2.87 15.91 -30.85
CA ALA A 9 -2.80 14.68 -30.07
C ALA A 9 -3.55 14.91 -28.75
N ALA A 10 -4.53 14.05 -28.47
CA ALA A 10 -5.25 14.04 -27.21
C ALA A 10 -4.24 13.86 -26.07
N PRO A 11 -4.37 14.58 -24.94
CA PRO A 11 -3.47 14.43 -23.81
C PRO A 11 -3.53 12.98 -23.31
N GLU A 12 -2.37 12.34 -23.15
CA GLU A 12 -2.24 11.03 -22.49
C GLU A 12 -3.03 11.05 -21.18
N SER A 13 -3.92 10.07 -21.03
CA SER A 13 -4.91 10.05 -19.96
C SER A 13 -4.22 10.09 -18.60
N ALA A 14 -4.50 11.09 -17.80
CA ALA A 14 -4.03 11.27 -16.42
C ALA A 14 -4.40 10.08 -15.48
N ALA A 15 -5.14 9.11 -16.00
CA ALA A 15 -5.59 7.92 -15.30
C ALA A 15 -4.47 6.91 -14.95
N HIS A 16 -3.30 6.99 -15.59
CA HIS A 16 -2.23 5.98 -15.45
C HIS A 16 -1.07 6.40 -14.54
N HIS A 17 -1.09 7.58 -13.95
CA HIS A 17 -0.07 7.95 -12.98
C HIS A 17 -0.38 7.36 -11.60
N PRO A 18 0.59 6.67 -10.96
CA PRO A 18 0.39 6.16 -9.60
C PRO A 18 0.02 7.29 -8.64
N LEU A 19 -0.92 7.00 -7.73
CA LEU A 19 -1.29 7.96 -6.69
C LEU A 19 -0.08 8.27 -5.81
N PRO A 20 0.12 9.55 -5.41
CA PRO A 20 1.11 9.87 -4.39
C PRO A 20 0.80 9.10 -3.09
N ASP A 21 1.83 8.59 -2.44
CA ASP A 21 1.67 7.93 -1.15
C ASP A 21 1.06 8.89 -0.11
N PRO A 22 -0.11 8.59 0.48
CA PRO A 22 -0.74 9.47 1.48
C PRO A 22 0.13 9.68 2.72
N GLY A 23 1.16 8.84 2.94
CA GLY A 23 2.06 8.92 4.08
C GLY A 23 1.39 8.64 5.42
N GLU A 24 0.18 8.13 5.39
CA GLU A 24 -0.61 7.78 6.56
C GLU A 24 -0.93 6.29 6.52
N SER A 25 -0.51 5.55 7.55
CA SER A 25 -0.92 4.15 7.70
C SER A 25 -2.38 4.05 8.12
N VAL A 26 -3.08 3.04 7.65
CA VAL A 26 -4.44 2.73 8.15
C VAL A 26 -4.33 2.24 9.58
N PRO A 27 -4.98 2.87 10.56
CA PRO A 27 -4.88 2.44 11.95
C PRO A 27 -5.67 1.15 12.19
N ARG A 28 -5.15 0.22 12.99
CA ARG A 28 -5.91 -0.96 13.44
C ARG A 28 -7.20 -0.59 14.19
N LEU A 29 -7.14 0.51 14.95
CA LEU A 29 -8.27 1.11 15.64
C LEU A 29 -8.25 2.61 15.38
N ALA A 30 -9.27 3.12 14.72
CA ALA A 30 -9.48 4.55 14.53
C ALA A 30 -10.12 5.15 15.80
N LEU A 31 -9.32 5.34 16.86
CA LEU A 31 -9.82 5.84 18.14
C LEU A 31 -10.66 7.13 18.03
N PRO A 32 -10.31 8.13 17.20
CA PRO A 32 -11.17 9.30 17.02
C PRO A 32 -12.55 8.94 16.45
N THR A 33 -12.63 8.04 15.46
CA THR A 33 -13.89 7.58 14.88
C THR A 33 -14.74 6.82 15.92
N ILE A 34 -14.11 5.95 16.72
CA ILE A 34 -14.77 5.25 17.84
C ILE A 34 -15.25 6.26 18.90
N GLY A 35 -14.45 7.26 19.22
CA GLY A 35 -14.83 8.33 20.15
C GLY A 35 -16.06 9.11 19.67
N ILE A 36 -16.12 9.46 18.40
CA ILE A 36 -17.29 10.10 17.77
C ILE A 36 -18.51 9.19 17.84
N PHE A 37 -18.34 7.90 17.53
CA PHE A 37 -19.44 6.94 17.64
C PHE A 37 -20.04 6.91 19.06
N LEU A 38 -19.19 6.74 20.08
CA LEU A 38 -19.66 6.69 21.47
C LEU A 38 -20.30 8.02 21.92
N ALA A 39 -19.72 9.15 21.50
CA ALA A 39 -20.26 10.47 21.82
C ALA A 39 -21.63 10.69 21.16
N THR A 40 -21.78 10.36 19.88
CA THR A 40 -23.05 10.50 19.16
C THR A 40 -24.11 9.54 19.68
N LEU A 41 -23.76 8.30 19.98
CA LEU A 41 -24.67 7.34 20.61
C LEU A 41 -25.15 7.85 21.97
N THR A 42 -24.24 8.33 22.81
CA THR A 42 -24.57 8.90 24.12
C THR A 42 -25.47 10.14 23.98
N ALA A 43 -25.18 11.02 23.05
CA ALA A 43 -25.99 12.21 22.76
C ALA A 43 -27.38 11.83 22.28
N PHE A 44 -27.49 10.84 21.37
CA PHE A 44 -28.79 10.35 20.88
C PHE A 44 -29.65 9.73 21.98
N VAL A 45 -29.08 8.82 22.77
CA VAL A 45 -29.77 8.16 23.88
C VAL A 45 -30.14 9.20 24.94
N GLY A 46 -29.23 10.08 25.30
CA GLY A 46 -29.45 11.12 26.30
C GLY A 46 -30.55 12.11 25.91
N SER A 47 -30.52 12.65 24.68
CA SER A 47 -31.54 13.58 24.19
C SER A 47 -32.91 12.92 24.04
N THR A 48 -32.93 11.67 23.55
CA THR A 48 -34.16 10.88 23.40
C THR A 48 -34.78 10.60 24.77
N THR A 49 -34.01 10.14 25.74
CA THR A 49 -34.45 9.88 27.10
C THR A 49 -34.97 11.15 27.78
N ALA A 50 -34.23 12.25 27.65
CA ALA A 50 -34.62 13.55 28.20
C ALA A 50 -35.96 14.06 27.61
N TYR A 51 -36.17 13.85 26.30
CA TYR A 51 -37.43 14.18 25.65
C TYR A 51 -38.59 13.32 26.15
N ILE A 52 -38.39 12.00 26.19
CA ILE A 52 -39.45 11.07 26.67
C ILE A 52 -39.78 11.34 28.15
N SER A 53 -38.83 11.73 28.97
CA SER A 53 -39.02 12.11 30.38
C SER A 53 -39.59 13.53 30.57
N GLY A 54 -39.80 14.28 29.48
CA GLY A 54 -40.33 15.65 29.55
C GLY A 54 -39.33 16.71 30.03
N TRP A 55 -38.02 16.41 30.07
CA TRP A 55 -36.99 17.35 30.53
C TRP A 55 -36.63 18.38 29.48
N ILE A 56 -36.71 18.00 28.19
CA ILE A 56 -36.43 18.92 27.07
C ILE A 56 -37.59 18.87 26.05
N PRO A 57 -37.89 20.00 25.40
CA PRO A 57 -38.96 20.06 24.40
C PRO A 57 -38.49 19.55 23.03
N PHE A 58 -39.43 19.20 22.14
CA PHE A 58 -39.18 18.66 20.80
C PHE A 58 -38.28 19.59 19.95
N TRP A 59 -38.39 20.92 20.08
CA TRP A 59 -37.60 21.88 19.34
C TRP A 59 -36.11 21.95 19.74
N VAL A 60 -35.73 21.33 20.89
CA VAL A 60 -34.35 21.04 21.28
C VAL A 60 -33.93 19.67 20.77
N THR A 61 -34.78 18.67 20.91
CA THR A 61 -34.49 17.28 20.52
C THR A 61 -34.24 17.13 19.03
N ILE A 62 -35.07 17.75 18.19
CA ILE A 62 -34.95 17.64 16.73
C ILE A 62 -33.56 18.15 16.24
N PRO A 63 -33.08 19.38 16.53
CA PRO A 63 -31.78 19.81 16.04
C PRO A 63 -30.61 19.03 16.66
N VAL A 64 -30.71 18.61 17.92
CA VAL A 64 -29.67 17.75 18.54
C VAL A 64 -29.54 16.43 17.80
N ASN A 65 -30.67 15.72 17.59
CA ASN A 65 -30.62 14.42 16.91
C ASN A 65 -30.33 14.56 15.41
N ALA A 66 -30.65 15.69 14.77
CA ALA A 66 -30.24 15.96 13.40
C ALA A 66 -28.71 16.16 13.31
N ALA A 67 -28.12 16.88 14.25
CA ALA A 67 -26.66 17.00 14.35
C ALA A 67 -25.99 15.64 14.65
N VAL A 68 -26.58 14.82 15.52
CA VAL A 68 -26.13 13.44 15.76
C VAL A 68 -26.14 12.63 14.45
N THR A 69 -27.22 12.70 13.67
CA THR A 69 -27.31 12.01 12.38
C THR A 69 -26.20 12.45 11.43
N PHE A 70 -25.97 13.74 11.32
CA PHE A 70 -24.91 14.31 10.48
C PHE A 70 -23.53 13.81 10.89
N VAL A 71 -23.19 13.86 12.18
CA VAL A 71 -21.88 13.45 12.69
C VAL A 71 -21.68 11.94 12.64
N MET A 72 -22.74 11.15 12.93
CA MET A 72 -22.71 9.68 12.88
C MET A 72 -22.42 9.16 11.46
N PHE A 73 -22.83 9.90 10.43
CA PHE A 73 -22.53 9.53 9.04
C PHE A 73 -21.03 9.37 8.80
N THR A 74 -20.17 10.21 9.39
CA THR A 74 -18.73 10.08 9.25
C THR A 74 -18.21 8.74 9.78
N VAL A 75 -18.83 8.20 10.84
CA VAL A 75 -18.50 6.87 11.38
C VAL A 75 -18.90 5.77 10.39
N VAL A 76 -20.11 5.86 9.85
CA VAL A 76 -20.64 4.91 8.84
C VAL A 76 -19.79 4.96 7.56
N HIS A 77 -19.39 6.14 7.16
CA HIS A 77 -18.57 6.41 5.99
C HIS A 77 -17.15 5.83 6.16
N ASP A 78 -16.43 6.13 7.26
CA ASP A 78 -15.13 5.51 7.56
C ASP A 78 -15.25 3.97 7.62
N ALA A 79 -16.38 3.45 8.10
CA ALA A 79 -16.66 2.02 8.12
C ALA A 79 -16.78 1.43 6.71
N SER A 80 -17.43 2.12 5.78
CA SER A 80 -17.60 1.66 4.39
C SER A 80 -16.29 1.58 3.62
N HIS A 81 -15.24 2.28 4.07
CA HIS A 81 -13.88 2.22 3.52
C HIS A 81 -12.90 1.38 4.35
N TYR A 82 -13.40 0.59 5.28
CA TYR A 82 -12.59 -0.26 6.16
C TYR A 82 -11.53 0.50 6.97
N ALA A 83 -11.71 1.80 7.14
CA ALA A 83 -10.88 2.63 8.02
C ALA A 83 -11.07 2.28 9.51
N ILE A 84 -12.10 1.50 9.83
CA ILE A 84 -12.35 0.82 11.11
C ILE A 84 -12.61 -0.67 10.85
N SER A 85 -12.29 -1.53 11.83
CA SER A 85 -12.40 -2.99 11.68
C SER A 85 -13.80 -3.45 11.29
N SER A 86 -13.90 -4.67 10.75
CA SER A 86 -15.09 -5.34 10.21
C SER A 86 -16.34 -5.46 11.13
N MET A 87 -16.33 -4.86 12.33
CA MET A 87 -17.50 -4.79 13.21
C MET A 87 -18.44 -3.62 12.87
N ALA A 88 -18.24 -2.98 11.74
CA ALA A 88 -19.06 -1.86 11.26
C ALA A 88 -20.55 -2.18 11.12
N TRP A 89 -20.92 -3.44 10.90
CA TRP A 89 -22.30 -3.89 10.87
C TRP A 89 -23.06 -3.73 12.22
N LEU A 90 -22.33 -3.61 13.34
CA LEU A 90 -22.94 -3.30 14.65
C LEU A 90 -23.38 -1.82 14.76
N PHE A 91 -22.92 -0.98 13.84
CA PHE A 91 -23.25 0.44 13.83
C PHE A 91 -24.48 0.65 12.92
N VAL A 92 -25.65 0.41 13.45
CA VAL A 92 -26.91 0.80 12.81
C VAL A 92 -26.91 2.33 12.77
N GLY A 93 -26.35 2.85 11.68
CA GLY A 93 -26.24 4.30 11.45
C GLY A 93 -27.59 4.89 11.01
N PRO A 94 -27.61 6.19 10.73
CA PRO A 94 -28.80 6.87 10.21
C PRO A 94 -29.23 6.37 8.81
N VAL A 95 -28.45 5.50 8.18
CA VAL A 95 -28.74 4.90 6.88
C VAL A 95 -29.38 3.52 7.11
N VAL A 96 -30.49 3.26 6.44
CA VAL A 96 -31.41 2.15 6.72
C VAL A 96 -30.80 0.75 6.57
N ALA A 97 -29.73 0.60 5.78
CA ALA A 97 -29.04 -0.68 5.62
C ALA A 97 -27.57 -0.47 5.25
N PHE A 98 -26.68 -0.68 6.20
CA PHE A 98 -25.23 -0.49 6.01
C PHE A 98 -24.65 -1.30 4.83
N PRO A 99 -24.95 -2.59 4.62
CA PRO A 99 -24.35 -3.34 3.51
C PRO A 99 -24.71 -2.79 2.13
N ALA A 100 -25.96 -2.35 1.93
CA ALA A 100 -26.37 -1.70 0.70
C ALA A 100 -25.71 -0.33 0.53
N PHE A 101 -25.57 0.45 1.61
CA PHE A 101 -24.88 1.73 1.60
C PHE A 101 -23.41 1.56 1.22
N GLU A 102 -22.70 0.61 1.84
CA GLU A 102 -21.30 0.31 1.53
C GLU A 102 -21.10 0.05 0.03
N TYR A 103 -21.93 -0.81 -0.56
CA TYR A 103 -21.89 -1.07 -1.99
C TYR A 103 -22.11 0.19 -2.82
N ILE A 104 -23.16 0.95 -2.54
CA ILE A 104 -23.55 2.16 -3.28
C ILE A 104 -22.41 3.17 -3.20
N HIS A 105 -21.86 3.39 -2.02
CA HIS A 105 -20.78 4.35 -1.80
C HIS A 105 -19.48 3.96 -2.52
N ILE A 106 -19.13 2.68 -2.57
CA ILE A 106 -18.02 2.19 -3.38
C ILE A 106 -18.28 2.41 -4.89
N GLN A 107 -19.53 2.25 -5.36
CA GLN A 107 -19.87 2.56 -6.76
C GLN A 107 -19.74 4.05 -7.06
N HIS A 108 -20.13 4.94 -6.13
CA HIS A 108 -19.90 6.36 -6.25
C HIS A 108 -18.40 6.68 -6.43
N HIS A 109 -17.51 6.12 -5.61
CA HIS A 109 -16.06 6.31 -5.77
C HIS A 109 -15.51 5.86 -7.12
N ARG A 110 -16.09 4.82 -7.70
CA ARG A 110 -15.65 4.28 -9.00
C ARG A 110 -16.14 5.09 -10.18
N HIS A 111 -17.32 5.66 -10.05
CA HIS A 111 -18.07 6.25 -11.15
C HIS A 111 -18.41 7.72 -10.91
N SER A 112 -17.77 8.39 -9.96
CA SER A 112 -18.07 9.79 -9.62
C SER A 112 -18.21 10.66 -10.86
N ASN A 113 -19.31 11.40 -10.94
CA ASN A 113 -19.75 12.25 -12.05
C ASN A 113 -20.09 11.50 -13.35
N ASP A 114 -20.22 10.18 -13.35
CA ASP A 114 -20.71 9.44 -14.51
C ASP A 114 -22.25 9.43 -14.48
N ASP A 115 -22.89 10.04 -15.47
CA ASP A 115 -24.36 10.26 -15.50
C ASP A 115 -25.18 8.96 -15.41
N GLU A 116 -24.65 7.83 -15.87
CA GLU A 116 -25.34 6.56 -15.94
C GLU A 116 -25.01 5.61 -14.77
N GLN A 117 -23.78 5.71 -14.25
CA GLN A 117 -23.23 4.74 -13.32
C GLN A 117 -23.06 5.25 -11.89
N ASP A 118 -22.93 6.58 -11.72
CA ASP A 118 -22.81 7.17 -10.39
C ASP A 118 -24.18 7.15 -9.65
N PRO A 119 -24.29 6.47 -8.51
CA PRO A 119 -25.51 6.46 -7.73
C PRO A 119 -25.92 7.83 -7.20
N ASP A 120 -24.99 8.79 -7.08
CA ASP A 120 -25.21 10.11 -6.47
C ASP A 120 -25.56 11.20 -7.51
N THR A 121 -25.75 10.84 -8.77
CA THR A 121 -26.22 11.76 -9.82
C THR A 121 -27.52 12.47 -9.47
N PHE A 122 -28.38 11.86 -8.63
CA PHE A 122 -29.60 12.50 -8.14
C PHE A 122 -29.33 13.79 -7.35
N ALA A 123 -28.17 13.87 -6.69
CA ALA A 123 -27.79 15.00 -5.84
C ALA A 123 -27.26 16.18 -6.67
N SER A 124 -26.69 15.93 -7.85
CA SER A 124 -25.99 16.94 -8.67
C SER A 124 -26.83 17.50 -9.83
N HIS A 125 -27.81 16.74 -10.34
CA HIS A 125 -28.58 17.11 -11.53
C HIS A 125 -29.98 17.62 -11.18
N GLY A 126 -30.33 18.81 -11.67
CA GLY A 126 -31.66 19.43 -11.52
C GLY A 126 -31.58 20.92 -11.22
N SER A 127 -32.75 21.57 -11.23
CA SER A 127 -32.81 22.97 -10.81
C SER A 127 -32.60 23.12 -9.30
N LEU A 128 -31.96 24.19 -8.89
CA LEU A 128 -31.67 24.48 -7.46
C LEU A 128 -32.91 24.38 -6.55
N TRP A 129 -34.11 24.61 -7.09
CA TRP A 129 -35.37 24.50 -6.35
C TRP A 129 -35.83 23.06 -6.09
N VAL A 130 -35.40 22.11 -6.93
CA VAL A 130 -35.76 20.70 -6.81
C VAL A 130 -34.72 19.91 -5.99
N LEU A 131 -33.49 20.37 -5.96
CA LEU A 131 -32.39 19.67 -5.28
C LEU A 131 -32.68 19.41 -3.79
N PRO A 132 -33.16 20.36 -2.97
CA PRO A 132 -33.46 20.08 -1.55
C PRO A 132 -34.48 18.95 -1.36
N LEU A 133 -35.46 18.82 -2.24
CA LEU A 133 -36.39 17.71 -2.22
C LEU A 133 -35.70 16.39 -2.57
N ARG A 134 -34.85 16.37 -3.60
CA ARG A 134 -34.07 15.18 -3.96
C ARG A 134 -33.13 14.76 -2.84
N TRP A 135 -32.41 15.70 -2.23
CA TRP A 135 -31.54 15.43 -1.09
C TRP A 135 -32.31 14.84 0.09
N SER A 136 -33.56 15.29 0.32
CA SER A 136 -34.39 14.71 1.36
C SER A 136 -34.91 13.30 1.06
N MET A 137 -34.70 12.80 -0.17
CA MET A 137 -35.18 11.49 -0.64
C MET A 137 -34.02 10.54 -1.02
N VAL A 138 -32.84 10.70 -0.41
CA VAL A 138 -31.63 9.92 -0.75
C VAL A 138 -31.88 8.41 -0.71
N GLU A 139 -32.62 7.90 0.29
CA GLU A 139 -32.89 6.46 0.40
C GLU A 139 -33.74 5.92 -0.76
N TYR A 140 -34.65 6.72 -1.29
CA TYR A 140 -35.44 6.34 -2.47
C TYR A 140 -34.51 6.12 -3.68
N PHE A 141 -33.56 7.03 -3.91
CA PHE A 141 -32.62 6.92 -5.02
C PHE A 141 -31.66 5.76 -4.82
N TYR A 142 -31.21 5.52 -3.59
CA TYR A 142 -30.33 4.39 -3.25
C TYR A 142 -31.06 3.05 -3.42
N ILE A 143 -32.32 2.94 -2.97
CA ILE A 143 -33.13 1.73 -3.20
C ILE A 143 -33.33 1.50 -4.70
N LYS A 144 -33.66 2.56 -5.44
CA LYS A 144 -33.83 2.50 -6.91
C LYS A 144 -32.54 2.04 -7.62
N TYR A 145 -31.38 2.44 -7.13
CA TYR A 145 -30.09 2.01 -7.67
C TYR A 145 -29.73 0.56 -7.29
N TYR A 146 -29.94 0.19 -6.02
CA TYR A 146 -29.54 -1.10 -5.48
C TYR A 146 -30.45 -2.25 -5.92
N LEU A 147 -31.76 -2.05 -5.91
CA LEU A 147 -32.75 -3.11 -6.11
C LEU A 147 -32.58 -3.90 -7.43
N PRO A 148 -32.37 -3.28 -8.59
CA PRO A 148 -32.13 -4.00 -9.83
C PRO A 148 -30.83 -4.84 -9.81
N ARG A 149 -29.84 -4.40 -9.01
CA ARG A 149 -28.51 -5.00 -8.90
C ARG A 149 -28.44 -6.09 -7.82
N GLY A 150 -29.43 -6.20 -6.96
CA GLY A 150 -29.47 -7.14 -5.84
C GLY A 150 -29.24 -8.60 -6.22
N ARG A 151 -29.63 -9.02 -7.44
CA ARG A 151 -29.40 -10.39 -7.93
C ARG A 151 -27.92 -10.71 -8.20
N SER A 152 -27.09 -9.70 -8.42
CA SER A 152 -25.63 -9.84 -8.63
C SER A 152 -24.82 -9.64 -7.34
N ARG A 153 -25.49 -9.41 -6.22
CA ARG A 153 -24.83 -9.16 -4.94
C ARG A 153 -24.70 -10.45 -4.11
N PRO A 154 -23.69 -10.52 -3.21
CA PRO A 154 -23.57 -11.64 -2.28
C PRO A 154 -24.86 -11.87 -1.49
N VAL A 155 -25.28 -13.13 -1.36
CA VAL A 155 -26.54 -13.49 -0.67
C VAL A 155 -26.56 -12.96 0.76
N ILE A 156 -25.42 -12.96 1.46
CA ILE A 156 -25.31 -12.47 2.83
C ILE A 156 -25.59 -10.96 2.90
N GLU A 157 -25.05 -10.17 1.98
CA GLU A 157 -25.27 -8.72 1.90
C GLU A 157 -26.75 -8.39 1.69
N VAL A 158 -27.39 -9.09 0.74
CA VAL A 158 -28.84 -8.92 0.48
C VAL A 158 -29.68 -9.33 1.69
N ALA A 159 -29.31 -10.46 2.33
CA ALA A 159 -30.02 -10.93 3.52
C ALA A 159 -29.90 -9.95 4.69
N GLU A 160 -28.71 -9.44 4.98
CA GLU A 160 -28.49 -8.42 6.02
C GLU A 160 -29.26 -7.13 5.71
N THR A 161 -29.24 -6.67 4.47
CA THR A 161 -30.01 -5.50 4.01
C THR A 161 -31.51 -5.71 4.26
N LEU A 162 -32.05 -6.87 3.88
CA LEU A 162 -33.46 -7.19 4.08
C LEU A 162 -33.82 -7.30 5.57
N VAL A 163 -32.97 -7.89 6.40
CA VAL A 163 -33.17 -7.97 7.86
C VAL A 163 -33.24 -6.56 8.45
N MET A 164 -32.31 -5.68 8.12
CA MET A 164 -32.27 -4.29 8.62
C MET A 164 -33.52 -3.51 8.19
N MET A 165 -33.93 -3.62 6.92
CA MET A 165 -35.15 -3.01 6.42
C MET A 165 -36.41 -3.54 7.14
N THR A 166 -36.46 -4.85 7.38
CA THR A 166 -37.57 -5.49 8.09
C THR A 166 -37.64 -5.00 9.54
N LEU A 167 -36.50 -4.91 10.23
CA LEU A 167 -36.45 -4.39 11.60
C LEU A 167 -36.92 -2.93 11.67
N PHE A 168 -36.49 -2.10 10.72
CA PHE A 168 -36.93 -0.71 10.64
C PHE A 168 -38.45 -0.60 10.42
N LEU A 169 -39.00 -1.33 9.43
CA LEU A 169 -40.43 -1.34 9.14
C LEU A 169 -41.24 -1.89 10.33
N THR A 170 -40.76 -2.93 10.98
CA THR A 170 -41.37 -3.48 12.19
C THR A 170 -41.40 -2.44 13.31
N GLY A 171 -40.30 -1.75 13.55
CA GLY A 171 -40.24 -0.66 14.55
C GLY A 171 -41.22 0.46 14.25
N LEU A 172 -41.36 0.84 12.97
CA LEU A 172 -42.34 1.84 12.54
C LEU A 172 -43.79 1.37 12.79
N ILE A 173 -44.10 0.14 12.40
CA ILE A 173 -45.44 -0.46 12.63
C ILE A 173 -45.73 -0.52 14.14
N VAL A 174 -44.80 -0.97 14.95
CA VAL A 174 -44.94 -1.01 16.41
C VAL A 174 -45.23 0.38 16.97
N ALA A 175 -44.48 1.40 16.53
CA ALA A 175 -44.69 2.78 16.98
C ALA A 175 -46.10 3.30 16.61
N ILE A 176 -46.58 2.96 15.44
CA ILE A 176 -47.96 3.32 15.01
C ILE A 176 -49.00 2.61 15.88
N VAL A 177 -48.87 1.28 16.03
CA VAL A 177 -49.87 0.47 16.77
C VAL A 177 -49.89 0.82 18.26
N THR A 178 -48.73 1.16 18.83
CA THR A 178 -48.64 1.56 20.24
C THR A 178 -48.95 3.04 20.50
N GLY A 179 -49.29 3.83 19.47
CA GLY A 179 -49.58 5.27 19.59
C GLY A 179 -48.35 6.15 19.78
N ASN A 180 -47.14 5.60 19.63
CA ASN A 180 -45.86 6.30 19.82
C ASN A 180 -45.27 6.88 18.54
N PHE A 181 -46.04 6.96 17.46
CA PHE A 181 -45.55 7.45 16.15
C PHE A 181 -44.93 8.85 16.25
N TRP A 182 -45.58 9.77 16.95
CA TRP A 182 -45.05 11.14 17.08
C TRP A 182 -43.75 11.20 17.90
N THR A 183 -43.61 10.34 18.90
CA THR A 183 -42.35 10.20 19.63
C THR A 183 -41.25 9.74 18.69
N LEU A 184 -41.48 8.67 17.91
CA LEU A 184 -40.53 8.19 16.91
C LEU A 184 -40.21 9.26 15.85
N ALA A 185 -41.23 10.00 15.40
CA ALA A 185 -41.06 11.08 14.42
C ALA A 185 -40.12 12.18 14.95
N ILE A 186 -40.30 12.60 16.20
CA ILE A 186 -39.52 13.69 16.82
C ILE A 186 -38.10 13.24 17.16
N VAL A 187 -37.92 12.03 17.68
CA VAL A 187 -36.61 11.58 18.13
C VAL A 187 -35.74 11.03 16.98
N PHE A 188 -36.37 10.54 15.89
CA PHE A 188 -35.64 9.85 14.83
C PHE A 188 -36.01 10.31 13.41
N LEU A 189 -37.28 10.17 12.96
CA LEU A 189 -37.59 10.34 11.52
C LEU A 189 -37.33 11.75 11.01
N ILE A 190 -37.76 12.80 11.74
CA ILE A 190 -37.57 14.20 11.35
C ILE A 190 -36.08 14.58 11.46
N PRO A 191 -35.37 14.29 12.59
CA PRO A 191 -33.95 14.52 12.71
C PRO A 191 -33.13 13.84 11.61
N GLN A 192 -33.40 12.55 11.34
CA GLN A 192 -32.74 11.81 10.27
C GLN A 192 -32.95 12.51 8.91
N ARG A 193 -34.17 12.91 8.60
CA ARG A 193 -34.49 13.59 7.34
C ARG A 193 -33.71 14.90 7.17
N ILE A 194 -33.64 15.68 8.24
CA ILE A 194 -32.83 16.92 8.25
C ILE A 194 -31.35 16.59 8.08
N GLY A 195 -30.82 15.65 8.87
CA GLY A 195 -29.40 15.27 8.81
C GLY A 195 -28.98 14.75 7.45
N LEU A 196 -29.77 13.86 6.84
CA LEU A 196 -29.48 13.31 5.50
C LEU A 196 -29.63 14.36 4.39
N THR A 197 -30.56 15.28 4.51
CA THR A 197 -30.68 16.40 3.53
C THR A 197 -29.44 17.28 3.57
N VAL A 198 -28.94 17.62 4.75
CA VAL A 198 -27.71 18.39 4.91
C VAL A 198 -26.50 17.61 4.40
N LEU A 199 -26.45 16.29 4.64
CA LEU A 199 -25.39 15.42 4.13
C LEU A 199 -25.35 15.37 2.60
N ALA A 200 -26.49 15.12 1.94
CA ALA A 200 -26.55 15.08 0.48
C ALA A 200 -26.15 16.41 -0.15
N TRP A 201 -26.53 17.55 0.48
CA TRP A 201 -26.04 18.85 0.05
C TRP A 201 -24.53 19.00 0.24
N TRP A 202 -24.02 18.67 1.43
CA TRP A 202 -22.63 18.94 1.82
C TRP A 202 -21.65 17.92 1.24
N PHE A 203 -22.02 16.64 1.25
CA PHE A 203 -21.13 15.53 0.94
C PHE A 203 -21.21 15.09 -0.53
N ASP A 204 -22.44 15.04 -1.09
CA ASP A 204 -22.61 14.57 -2.46
C ASP A 204 -22.63 15.73 -3.46
N TRP A 205 -23.36 16.82 -3.17
CA TRP A 205 -23.50 17.92 -4.13
C TRP A 205 -22.29 18.87 -4.13
N LEU A 206 -21.91 19.40 -2.98
CA LEU A 206 -20.97 20.50 -2.87
C LEU A 206 -19.54 20.20 -3.37
N PRO A 207 -18.97 19.01 -3.15
CA PRO A 207 -17.65 18.65 -3.67
C PRO A 207 -17.63 18.35 -5.16
N HIS A 208 -18.74 17.93 -5.74
CA HIS A 208 -18.85 17.47 -7.13
C HIS A 208 -19.46 18.50 -8.07
N HIS A 209 -20.25 19.44 -7.53
CA HIS A 209 -21.00 20.40 -8.34
C HIS A 209 -20.09 21.26 -9.26
N GLY A 210 -20.46 21.30 -10.57
CA GLY A 210 -19.74 22.09 -11.58
C GLY A 210 -18.35 21.51 -11.96
N LEU A 211 -18.14 20.22 -11.74
CA LEU A 211 -17.02 19.46 -12.28
C LEU A 211 -17.55 18.51 -13.36
N GLU A 212 -16.88 18.49 -14.50
CA GLU A 212 -17.26 17.67 -15.67
C GLU A 212 -16.42 16.41 -15.78
N ASP A 213 -15.26 16.38 -15.10
CA ASP A 213 -14.37 15.23 -15.10
C ASP A 213 -14.95 14.08 -14.25
N THR A 214 -14.90 12.86 -14.79
CA THR A 214 -15.26 11.66 -14.06
C THR A 214 -14.04 11.07 -13.34
N GLN A 215 -14.26 10.16 -12.37
CA GLN A 215 -13.18 9.44 -11.71
C GLN A 215 -12.28 8.67 -12.70
N ARG A 216 -12.83 8.26 -13.86
CA ARG A 216 -12.07 7.55 -14.89
C ARG A 216 -11.31 8.46 -15.84
N SER A 217 -11.86 9.64 -16.17
CA SER A 217 -11.20 10.59 -17.06
C SER A 217 -10.08 11.35 -16.36
N ASN A 218 -10.35 11.90 -15.18
CA ASN A 218 -9.37 12.59 -14.37
C ASN A 218 -9.74 12.56 -12.87
N ARG A 219 -9.17 11.61 -12.13
CA ARG A 219 -9.42 11.42 -10.70
C ARG A 219 -9.10 12.62 -9.82
N TYR A 220 -8.20 13.52 -10.27
CA TYR A 220 -7.83 14.74 -9.52
C TYR A 220 -8.83 15.88 -9.70
N ARG A 221 -9.79 15.71 -10.61
CA ARG A 221 -10.82 16.70 -10.92
C ARG A 221 -12.24 16.17 -10.82
N ALA A 222 -12.42 14.90 -10.45
CA ALA A 222 -13.74 14.30 -10.24
C ALA A 222 -14.44 14.85 -8.99
N THR A 223 -13.66 15.36 -8.05
CA THR A 223 -14.16 16.06 -6.85
C THR A 223 -13.14 17.10 -6.41
N ARG A 224 -13.47 17.95 -5.44
CA ARG A 224 -12.61 19.07 -5.03
C ARG A 224 -12.36 19.14 -3.55
N ASN A 225 -11.24 19.74 -3.18
CA ASN A 225 -11.00 20.22 -1.83
C ASN A 225 -11.52 21.66 -1.67
N ARG A 226 -12.05 21.95 -0.47
CA ARG A 226 -12.44 23.31 -0.06
C ARG A 226 -11.49 23.81 1.02
N VAL A 227 -10.77 24.87 0.70
CA VAL A 227 -9.70 25.42 1.53
C VAL A 227 -10.11 26.77 2.12
N GLY A 228 -9.57 27.07 3.29
CA GLY A 228 -9.79 28.33 4.02
C GLY A 228 -10.49 28.12 5.36
N ALA A 229 -10.06 28.91 6.34
CA ALA A 229 -10.51 28.84 7.73
C ALA A 229 -10.52 27.40 8.27
N GLU A 230 -9.45 26.64 7.98
CA GLU A 230 -9.30 25.22 8.33
C GLU A 230 -9.42 24.97 9.85
N TRP A 231 -9.04 25.94 10.66
CA TRP A 231 -9.18 25.87 12.11
C TRP A 231 -10.64 25.73 12.58
N LEU A 232 -11.59 26.23 11.79
CA LEU A 232 -13.02 26.16 12.03
C LEU A 232 -13.68 25.04 11.23
N PHE A 233 -13.52 25.06 9.90
CA PHE A 233 -14.27 24.18 9.01
C PHE A 233 -13.77 22.72 9.05
N THR A 234 -12.48 22.48 9.22
CA THR A 234 -11.96 21.10 9.29
C THR A 234 -12.51 20.32 10.48
N PRO A 235 -12.51 20.84 11.73
CA PRO A 235 -13.13 20.14 12.84
C PRO A 235 -14.67 20.09 12.77
N VAL A 236 -15.33 21.20 12.39
CA VAL A 236 -16.81 21.27 12.29
C VAL A 236 -17.35 20.30 11.23
N LEU A 237 -16.66 20.15 10.13
CA LEU A 237 -17.03 19.31 9.00
C LEU A 237 -16.30 17.96 9.00
N LEU A 238 -15.66 17.61 10.10
CA LEU A 238 -14.92 16.37 10.28
C LEU A 238 -13.97 16.09 9.10
N SER A 239 -13.21 17.11 8.68
CA SER A 239 -12.26 17.10 7.58
C SER A 239 -12.85 16.82 6.18
N GLN A 240 -14.16 16.74 6.03
CA GLN A 240 -14.82 16.49 4.73
C GLN A 240 -14.68 17.62 3.73
N ASN A 241 -14.19 18.79 4.15
CA ASN A 241 -13.74 19.84 3.25
C ASN A 241 -12.52 19.43 2.40
N TYR A 242 -11.83 18.33 2.74
CA TYR A 242 -10.76 17.68 1.94
C TYR A 242 -11.28 16.46 1.17
N HIS A 243 -12.42 16.56 0.54
CA HIS A 243 -13.14 15.47 -0.11
C HIS A 243 -12.37 14.86 -1.30
N LEU A 244 -11.57 15.65 -2.02
CA LEU A 244 -10.65 15.13 -3.04
C LEU A 244 -9.63 14.14 -2.44
N VAL A 245 -9.09 14.44 -1.26
CA VAL A 245 -8.16 13.52 -0.59
C VAL A 245 -8.87 12.22 -0.24
N HIS A 246 -10.13 12.29 0.17
CA HIS A 246 -10.95 11.12 0.42
C HIS A 246 -11.13 10.25 -0.84
N HIS A 247 -11.48 10.84 -1.98
CA HIS A 247 -11.63 10.09 -3.24
C HIS A 247 -10.31 9.51 -3.76
N LEU A 248 -9.19 10.19 -3.55
CA LEU A 248 -7.88 9.68 -3.94
C LEU A 248 -7.35 8.59 -2.98
N HIS A 249 -7.69 8.69 -1.70
CA HIS A 249 -7.18 7.82 -0.64
C HIS A 249 -8.29 7.41 0.33
N PRO A 250 -9.29 6.63 -0.12
CA PRO A 250 -10.50 6.35 0.66
C PRO A 250 -10.24 5.59 1.97
N SER A 251 -9.15 4.82 2.05
CA SER A 251 -8.76 4.10 3.26
C SER A 251 -8.12 4.98 4.35
N VAL A 252 -7.78 6.23 4.03
CA VAL A 252 -7.27 7.19 5.03
C VAL A 252 -8.45 7.68 5.88
N PRO A 253 -8.41 7.57 7.23
CA PRO A 253 -9.49 8.07 8.07
C PRO A 253 -9.65 9.59 7.97
N PHE A 254 -10.89 10.10 8.12
CA PHE A 254 -11.24 11.52 7.93
C PHE A 254 -10.31 12.49 8.67
N TYR A 255 -9.90 12.18 9.90
CA TYR A 255 -9.05 13.05 10.73
C TYR A 255 -7.60 13.19 10.24
N ARG A 256 -7.25 12.49 9.15
CA ARG A 256 -5.92 12.53 8.50
C ARG A 256 -5.92 13.21 7.13
N TYR A 257 -7.07 13.56 6.56
CA TYR A 257 -7.15 14.15 5.22
C TYR A 257 -6.32 15.41 5.07
N LEU A 258 -6.37 16.33 6.04
CA LEU A 258 -5.56 17.55 6.01
C LEU A 258 -4.04 17.27 6.01
N ARG A 259 -3.59 16.21 6.71
CA ARG A 259 -2.17 15.83 6.72
C ARG A 259 -1.74 15.23 5.40
N THR A 260 -2.56 14.36 4.85
CA THR A 260 -2.34 13.74 3.54
C THR A 260 -2.29 14.80 2.46
N TRP A 261 -3.21 15.79 2.50
CA TRP A 261 -3.17 16.94 1.61
C TRP A 261 -1.85 17.71 1.71
N ARG A 262 -1.47 18.12 2.91
CA ARG A 262 -0.25 18.93 3.15
C ARG A 262 1.02 18.21 2.74
N ARG A 263 1.03 16.89 2.84
CA ARG A 263 2.19 16.07 2.45
C ARG A 263 2.36 16.00 0.93
N ASN A 264 1.28 15.88 0.21
CA ASN A 264 1.28 15.61 -1.23
C ASN A 264 0.79 16.82 -2.05
N GLU A 265 0.73 17.99 -1.45
CA GLU A 265 0.11 19.18 -2.02
C GLU A 265 0.66 19.53 -3.40
N GLU A 266 1.98 19.64 -3.56
CA GLU A 266 2.60 19.95 -4.84
C GLU A 266 2.32 18.86 -5.90
N ALA A 267 2.38 17.60 -5.53
CA ALA A 267 2.06 16.50 -6.43
C ALA A 267 0.59 16.52 -6.91
N TYR A 268 -0.33 17.00 -6.09
CA TYR A 268 -1.72 17.20 -6.48
C TYR A 268 -1.89 18.43 -7.36
N LEU A 269 -1.18 19.52 -7.04
CA LEU A 269 -1.20 20.75 -7.83
C LEU A 269 -0.63 20.56 -9.23
N GLU A 270 0.46 19.83 -9.38
CA GLU A 270 1.05 19.44 -10.67
C GLU A 270 0.06 18.68 -11.56
N ARG A 271 -0.88 17.95 -10.95
CA ARG A 271 -1.95 17.20 -11.63
C ARG A 271 -3.25 18.00 -11.77
N ASN A 272 -3.17 19.31 -11.56
CA ASN A 272 -4.29 20.24 -11.67
C ASN A 272 -5.51 19.84 -10.81
N ALA A 273 -5.24 19.43 -9.56
CA ALA A 273 -6.27 19.05 -8.59
C ALA A 273 -7.32 20.14 -8.42
N ALA A 274 -8.59 19.76 -8.37
CA ALA A 274 -9.67 20.71 -8.22
C ALA A 274 -9.73 21.29 -6.80
N ILE A 275 -9.60 22.60 -6.67
CA ILE A 275 -9.58 23.33 -5.40
C ILE A 275 -10.55 24.49 -5.47
N SER A 276 -11.24 24.76 -4.39
CA SER A 276 -12.01 25.99 -4.21
C SER A 276 -11.84 26.53 -2.79
N THR A 277 -12.12 27.81 -2.60
CA THR A 277 -12.29 28.37 -1.26
C THR A 277 -13.55 27.79 -0.61
N VAL A 278 -13.67 27.88 0.72
CA VAL A 278 -14.90 27.48 1.44
C VAL A 278 -16.14 28.23 0.95
N PHE A 279 -15.97 29.40 0.36
CA PHE A 279 -17.04 30.19 -0.23
C PHE A 279 -17.35 29.87 -1.70
N GLY A 280 -16.67 28.85 -2.27
CA GLY A 280 -16.97 28.32 -3.61
C GLY A 280 -16.18 28.94 -4.76
N GLN A 281 -15.28 29.92 -4.52
CA GLN A 281 -14.40 30.44 -5.55
C GLN A 281 -13.42 29.33 -5.98
N GLN A 282 -13.43 29.00 -7.26
CA GLN A 282 -12.47 28.02 -7.81
C GLN A 282 -11.08 28.66 -7.88
N LEU A 283 -10.06 27.86 -7.61
CA LEU A 283 -8.67 28.27 -7.64
C LEU A 283 -7.89 27.32 -8.55
N ASN A 284 -7.15 27.88 -9.51
CA ASN A 284 -6.12 27.11 -10.20
C ASN A 284 -4.88 26.93 -9.30
N PRO A 285 -3.91 26.06 -9.65
CA PRO A 285 -2.74 25.80 -8.81
C PRO A 285 -1.95 27.05 -8.42
N ASP A 286 -1.78 28.01 -9.32
CA ASP A 286 -1.01 29.24 -9.05
C ASP A 286 -1.79 30.22 -8.17
N GLU A 287 -3.09 30.36 -8.43
CA GLU A 287 -3.99 31.12 -7.57
C GLU A 287 -4.07 30.54 -6.16
N TYR A 288 -4.04 29.21 -6.04
CA TYR A 288 -4.02 28.54 -4.75
C TYR A 288 -2.71 28.81 -3.98
N ARG A 289 -1.55 28.77 -4.65
CA ARG A 289 -0.26 29.12 -4.02
C ARG A 289 -0.25 30.55 -3.51
N GLN A 290 -0.75 31.51 -4.31
CA GLN A 290 -0.88 32.90 -3.90
C GLN A 290 -1.86 33.07 -2.73
N TRP A 291 -3.02 32.40 -2.81
CA TRP A 291 -4.03 32.41 -1.75
C TRP A 291 -3.46 31.84 -0.45
N LYS A 292 -2.69 30.74 -0.51
CA LYS A 292 -2.04 30.11 0.64
C LYS A 292 -0.99 31.02 1.27
N GLU A 293 -0.18 31.69 0.47
CA GLU A 293 0.80 32.65 0.98
C GLU A 293 0.14 33.79 1.76
N LEU A 294 -0.94 34.36 1.23
CA LEU A 294 -1.73 35.39 1.90
C LEU A 294 -2.34 34.91 3.22
N ASN A 295 -2.95 33.72 3.20
CA ASN A 295 -3.56 33.11 4.41
C ASN A 295 -2.52 32.60 5.41
N GLY A 296 -1.35 32.16 4.96
CA GLY A 296 -0.24 31.78 5.84
C GLY A 296 0.27 32.90 6.73
N ARG A 297 0.11 34.14 6.32
CA ARG A 297 0.39 35.33 7.14
C ARG A 297 -0.64 35.51 8.27
N LEU A 298 -1.91 35.21 7.99
CA LEU A 298 -3.00 35.26 9.00
C LEU A 298 -2.99 34.07 9.94
N ALA A 299 -2.66 32.86 9.46
CA ALA A 299 -2.60 31.65 10.24
C ALA A 299 -1.47 31.65 11.30
N ARG A 300 -0.42 32.44 11.12
CA ARG A 300 0.65 32.61 12.12
C ARG A 300 0.18 33.30 13.40
N LEU A 301 -0.98 33.93 13.37
CA LEU A 301 -1.56 34.61 14.52
C LEU A 301 -2.34 33.67 15.46
N LEU A 302 -2.66 32.44 15.02
CA LEU A 302 -3.42 31.43 15.80
C LEU A 302 -2.79 30.03 15.67
N PRO A 303 -1.80 29.66 16.50
CA PRO A 303 -1.12 28.36 16.42
C PRO A 303 -2.00 27.20 16.93
N VAL A 304 -2.22 26.19 16.09
CA VAL A 304 -2.87 24.92 16.47
C VAL A 304 -1.80 23.88 16.80
N ARG A 305 -1.84 23.34 18.02
CA ARG A 305 -0.91 22.33 18.53
C ARG A 305 -1.44 20.91 18.24
N MET A 306 -0.63 20.04 17.64
CA MET A 306 -0.99 18.66 17.28
C MET A 306 -0.31 17.64 18.20
N PRO A 307 -0.98 16.54 18.61
CA PRO A 307 -0.37 15.49 19.46
C PRO A 307 0.43 14.44 18.65
N ALA A 308 1.35 13.75 19.33
CA ALA A 308 2.28 12.76 18.78
C ALA A 308 1.63 11.37 18.51
N ARG A 309 2.22 10.61 17.59
CA ARG A 309 1.70 9.38 16.97
C ARG A 309 1.93 8.09 17.76
N SER A 310 1.07 7.08 17.53
CA SER A 310 1.34 5.64 17.73
C SER A 310 1.29 4.92 16.39
N SER A 311 2.18 3.94 16.17
CA SER A 311 2.43 3.26 14.88
C SER A 311 1.94 1.81 14.85
N SER A 312 1.45 1.36 13.68
CA SER A 312 1.16 -0.06 13.36
C SER A 312 2.38 -0.78 12.78
N PRO A 313 2.54 -2.10 12.95
CA PRO A 313 3.76 -2.82 12.63
C PRO A 313 4.01 -3.15 11.15
N HIS A 314 3.13 -2.80 10.22
CA HIS A 314 3.30 -3.14 8.80
C HIS A 314 3.69 -1.91 7.97
N ALA A 315 4.78 -2.05 7.19
CA ALA A 315 5.28 -1.10 6.17
C ALA A 315 5.55 0.34 6.64
N VAL A 316 6.04 0.52 7.88
CA VAL A 316 6.43 1.84 8.36
C VAL A 316 7.75 2.25 7.72
N LEU A 317 7.74 3.41 7.02
CA LEU A 317 8.95 4.04 6.51
C LEU A 317 9.55 4.95 7.58
N HIS A 318 10.80 4.71 7.91
CA HIS A 318 11.56 5.48 8.87
C HIS A 318 12.56 6.37 8.16
N ARG A 319 12.64 7.63 8.54
CA ARG A 319 13.65 8.56 8.02
C ARG A 319 14.98 8.29 8.69
N ILE A 320 15.93 7.74 7.93
CA ILE A 320 17.24 7.31 8.43
C ILE A 320 18.33 8.16 7.75
N PRO A 321 19.17 8.85 8.53
CA PRO A 321 20.31 9.57 7.97
C PRO A 321 21.35 8.64 7.34
N VAL A 322 21.96 9.08 6.27
CA VAL A 322 23.12 8.45 5.63
C VAL A 322 24.38 8.84 6.40
N ALA A 323 25.10 7.84 6.91
CA ALA A 323 26.35 8.05 7.65
C ALA A 323 27.53 8.25 6.70
N SER A 324 27.62 7.42 5.63
CA SER A 324 28.66 7.55 4.60
C SER A 324 28.17 7.03 3.26
N VAL A 325 28.81 7.51 2.19
CA VAL A 325 28.63 7.09 0.80
C VAL A 325 30.02 6.87 0.22
N ASP A 326 30.41 5.61 0.04
CA ASP A 326 31.77 5.21 -0.29
C ASP A 326 31.79 4.41 -1.61
N PRO A 327 32.58 4.80 -2.64
CA PRO A 327 32.73 4.00 -3.84
C PRO A 327 33.48 2.70 -3.51
N ILE A 328 32.95 1.54 -3.96
CA ILE A 328 33.60 0.23 -3.78
C ILE A 328 34.12 -0.36 -5.09
N THR A 329 33.54 0.04 -6.23
CA THR A 329 34.06 -0.17 -7.58
C THR A 329 33.73 1.06 -8.43
N ALA A 330 34.19 1.10 -9.68
CA ALA A 330 33.86 2.18 -10.60
C ALA A 330 32.32 2.32 -10.85
N ASP A 331 31.56 1.26 -10.64
CA ASP A 331 30.11 1.18 -10.91
C ASP A 331 29.30 0.76 -9.68
N ALA A 332 29.85 0.80 -8.45
CA ALA A 332 29.12 0.44 -7.25
C ALA A 332 29.52 1.29 -6.04
N THR A 333 28.51 1.69 -5.28
CA THR A 333 28.61 2.57 -4.11
C THR A 333 28.06 1.88 -2.87
N LEU A 334 28.78 1.92 -1.77
CA LEU A 334 28.37 1.48 -0.44
C LEU A 334 27.71 2.65 0.28
N VAL A 335 26.49 2.45 0.76
CA VAL A 335 25.76 3.42 1.58
C VAL A 335 25.62 2.84 2.98
N THR A 336 26.14 3.55 3.98
CA THR A 336 26.01 3.22 5.39
C THR A 336 25.00 4.15 6.05
N PHE A 337 24.13 3.60 6.86
CA PHE A 337 23.06 4.36 7.55
C PHE A 337 23.38 4.59 9.02
N ALA A 338 23.05 5.78 9.51
CA ALA A 338 23.10 6.13 10.94
C ALA A 338 21.73 5.84 11.57
N VAL A 339 21.49 4.59 11.94
CA VAL A 339 20.22 4.20 12.58
C VAL A 339 20.13 4.84 13.96
N PRO A 340 19.10 5.69 14.22
CA PRO A 340 18.90 6.31 15.52
C PRO A 340 18.75 5.27 16.63
N GLU A 341 19.18 5.59 17.85
CA GLU A 341 19.15 4.66 18.99
C GLU A 341 17.75 4.12 19.28
N ALA A 342 16.73 4.96 19.17
CA ALA A 342 15.33 4.59 19.37
C ALA A 342 14.80 3.58 18.32
N LEU A 343 15.50 3.41 17.20
CA LEU A 343 15.12 2.50 16.12
C LEU A 343 16.04 1.28 16.01
N ARG A 344 17.06 1.16 16.83
CA ARG A 344 18.05 0.06 16.74
C ARG A 344 17.40 -1.31 16.79
N ASP A 345 16.44 -1.52 17.67
CA ASP A 345 15.73 -2.81 17.79
C ASP A 345 14.86 -3.11 16.57
N ALA A 346 14.22 -2.08 16.00
CA ALA A 346 13.39 -2.22 14.79
C ALA A 346 14.23 -2.50 13.53
N PHE A 347 15.50 -2.09 13.53
CA PHE A 347 16.44 -2.31 12.43
C PHE A 347 17.45 -3.44 12.71
N ARG A 348 17.22 -4.26 13.74
CA ARG A 348 17.92 -5.56 13.84
C ARG A 348 17.54 -6.42 12.66
N PHE A 349 18.49 -7.12 12.11
CA PHE A 349 18.29 -7.96 10.94
C PHE A 349 18.93 -9.32 11.08
N GLU A 350 18.39 -10.26 10.35
CA GLU A 350 18.99 -11.58 10.12
C GLU A 350 19.84 -11.55 8.85
N PRO A 351 20.91 -12.36 8.77
CA PRO A 351 21.75 -12.40 7.57
C PRO A 351 20.94 -12.80 6.33
N GLY A 352 21.14 -12.10 5.22
CA GLY A 352 20.39 -12.30 3.98
C GLY A 352 19.10 -11.46 3.86
N GLN A 353 18.74 -10.67 4.88
CA GLN A 353 17.63 -9.74 4.77
C GLN A 353 17.99 -8.49 3.95
N HIS A 354 16.93 -7.79 3.50
CA HIS A 354 17.03 -6.55 2.74
C HIS A 354 16.21 -5.44 3.39
N VAL A 355 16.48 -4.20 3.00
CA VAL A 355 15.66 -3.03 3.30
C VAL A 355 15.05 -2.49 2.02
N THR A 356 13.83 -1.98 2.12
CA THR A 356 13.23 -1.17 1.06
C THR A 356 13.57 0.29 1.30
N VAL A 357 14.26 0.91 0.35
CA VAL A 357 14.58 2.33 0.37
C VAL A 357 13.56 3.07 -0.46
N ARG A 358 13.03 4.17 0.08
CA ARG A 358 12.18 5.11 -0.64
C ARG A 358 12.84 6.49 -0.68
N THR A 359 12.79 7.12 -1.83
CA THR A 359 13.17 8.53 -2.02
C THR A 359 12.27 9.16 -3.07
N ASP A 360 12.18 10.47 -3.07
CA ASP A 360 11.51 11.24 -4.12
C ASP A 360 12.58 11.80 -5.07
N LEU A 361 12.48 11.48 -6.34
CA LEU A 361 13.37 11.99 -7.38
C LEU A 361 12.54 12.67 -8.46
N GLY A 362 12.57 14.00 -8.48
CA GLY A 362 11.82 14.80 -9.45
C GLY A 362 10.31 14.63 -9.34
N GLY A 363 9.75 14.52 -8.12
CA GLY A 363 8.32 14.36 -7.88
C GLY A 363 7.83 12.91 -8.02
N GLN A 364 8.73 11.96 -8.33
CA GLN A 364 8.41 10.53 -8.39
C GLN A 364 8.94 9.80 -7.14
N GLY A 365 8.02 9.24 -6.35
CA GLY A 365 8.35 8.38 -5.23
C GLY A 365 8.92 7.04 -5.70
N ILE A 366 10.22 6.87 -5.60
CA ILE A 366 10.91 5.64 -6.03
C ILE A 366 11.11 4.72 -4.84
N ARG A 367 10.71 3.45 -4.95
CA ARG A 367 11.02 2.38 -3.99
C ARG A 367 11.95 1.36 -4.62
N ARG A 368 13.00 0.95 -3.89
CA ARG A 368 13.95 -0.10 -4.33
C ARG A 368 14.40 -0.94 -3.14
N ASN A 369 14.58 -2.23 -3.39
CA ASN A 369 15.12 -3.16 -2.40
C ASN A 369 16.62 -3.29 -2.55
N TYR A 370 17.30 -3.30 -1.42
CA TYR A 370 18.72 -3.56 -1.34
C TYR A 370 19.02 -4.53 -0.20
N SER A 371 19.68 -5.62 -0.51
CA SER A 371 20.12 -6.58 0.50
C SER A 371 21.15 -5.93 1.42
N ILE A 372 21.01 -6.21 2.71
CA ILE A 372 21.97 -5.76 3.72
C ILE A 372 23.27 -6.53 3.53
N CYS A 373 24.39 -5.81 3.42
CA CYS A 373 25.71 -6.40 3.16
C CYS A 373 26.66 -6.34 4.37
N ALA A 374 26.11 -6.10 5.56
CA ALA A 374 26.85 -6.17 6.83
C ALA A 374 26.60 -7.50 7.54
N PRO A 375 27.56 -8.00 8.36
CA PRO A 375 27.25 -9.11 9.26
C PRO A 375 26.22 -8.70 10.31
N ALA A 376 25.25 -9.59 10.59
CA ALA A 376 24.15 -9.32 11.53
C ALA A 376 24.63 -9.20 12.99
N THR A 377 25.82 -9.69 13.30
CA THR A 377 26.50 -9.55 14.59
C THR A 377 26.95 -8.13 14.91
N ARG A 378 26.99 -7.26 13.90
CA ARG A 378 27.38 -5.86 14.03
C ARG A 378 26.17 -4.95 13.88
N ALA A 379 26.02 -3.99 14.77
CA ALA A 379 24.92 -3.00 14.72
C ALA A 379 25.18 -1.95 13.61
N GLN A 380 25.42 -2.41 12.36
CA GLN A 380 25.71 -1.55 11.22
C GLN A 380 24.77 -1.89 10.07
N LEU A 381 23.93 -0.94 9.66
CA LEU A 381 23.07 -1.09 8.49
C LEU A 381 23.77 -0.49 7.28
N ARG A 382 24.10 -1.32 6.29
CA ARG A 382 24.70 -0.88 5.03
C ARG A 382 24.18 -1.67 3.84
N ILE A 383 24.04 -0.98 2.72
CA ILE A 383 23.65 -1.53 1.42
C ILE A 383 24.67 -1.16 0.36
N ALA A 384 24.80 -1.95 -0.68
CA ALA A 384 25.60 -1.57 -1.84
C ALA A 384 24.72 -1.42 -3.08
N VAL A 385 24.85 -0.28 -3.75
CA VAL A 385 24.08 0.11 -4.92
C VAL A 385 24.97 0.05 -6.15
N LYS A 386 24.69 -0.90 -7.04
CA LYS A 386 25.37 -0.96 -8.34
C LYS A 386 24.68 -0.03 -9.33
N HIS A 387 25.44 0.80 -10.02
CA HIS A 387 24.91 1.70 -11.04
C HIS A 387 24.35 0.92 -12.23
N ILE A 388 23.12 1.21 -12.58
CA ILE A 388 22.42 0.67 -13.75
C ILE A 388 22.18 1.85 -14.70
N PRO A 389 22.66 1.79 -15.95
CA PRO A 389 22.37 2.85 -16.93
C PRO A 389 20.85 3.08 -17.08
N GLY A 390 20.40 4.33 -16.92
CA GLY A 390 18.99 4.69 -16.93
C GLY A 390 18.24 4.42 -15.63
N GLY A 391 18.85 3.81 -14.64
CA GLY A 391 18.23 3.55 -13.33
C GLY A 391 18.20 4.81 -12.46
N ALA A 392 17.03 5.38 -12.19
CA ALA A 392 16.88 6.64 -11.47
C ALA A 392 17.56 6.62 -10.08
N PHE A 393 17.25 5.63 -9.24
CA PHE A 393 17.83 5.56 -7.89
C PHE A 393 19.32 5.27 -7.89
N SER A 394 19.81 4.37 -8.75
CA SER A 394 21.24 4.06 -8.80
C SER A 394 22.06 5.22 -9.34
N THR A 395 21.50 6.03 -10.25
CA THR A 395 22.12 7.26 -10.75
C THR A 395 22.18 8.33 -9.66
N PHE A 396 21.07 8.50 -8.91
CA PHE A 396 21.03 9.40 -7.75
C PHE A 396 22.10 9.04 -6.70
N VAL A 397 22.20 7.75 -6.35
CA VAL A 397 23.23 7.30 -5.37
C VAL A 397 24.64 7.55 -5.85
N ALA A 398 24.90 7.35 -7.15
CA ALA A 398 26.23 7.52 -7.72
C ALA A 398 26.67 8.99 -7.82
N ASN A 399 25.74 9.93 -8.04
CA ASN A 399 26.07 11.31 -8.41
C ASN A 399 25.67 12.36 -7.37
N GLU A 400 24.66 12.10 -6.55
CA GLU A 400 23.99 13.15 -5.76
C GLU A 400 23.98 12.84 -4.25
N LEU A 401 23.78 11.58 -3.86
CA LEU A 401 23.63 11.17 -2.46
C LEU A 401 24.92 11.44 -1.67
N LYS A 402 24.76 12.04 -0.47
CA LYS A 402 25.88 12.41 0.40
C LYS A 402 25.64 11.98 1.84
N ALA A 403 26.71 11.90 2.62
CA ALA A 403 26.63 11.78 4.07
C ALA A 403 25.84 12.96 4.66
N GLY A 404 24.91 12.66 5.55
CA GLY A 404 23.97 13.62 6.15
C GLY A 404 22.61 13.69 5.46
N ASP A 405 22.48 13.22 4.22
CA ASP A 405 21.17 13.09 3.57
C ASP A 405 20.27 12.11 4.31
N VAL A 406 18.97 12.22 4.13
CA VAL A 406 17.99 11.38 4.82
C VAL A 406 17.19 10.59 3.79
N LEU A 407 17.25 9.28 3.88
CA LEU A 407 16.42 8.36 3.09
C LEU A 407 15.32 7.75 3.95
N GLU A 408 14.23 7.34 3.34
CA GLU A 408 13.18 6.61 4.03
C GLU A 408 13.38 5.10 3.82
N LEU A 409 13.49 4.37 4.93
CA LEU A 409 13.73 2.93 4.94
C LEU A 409 12.59 2.20 5.65
N MET A 410 12.14 1.08 5.06
CA MET A 410 11.36 0.09 5.80
C MET A 410 12.30 -0.74 6.68
N THR A 411 11.77 -1.29 7.76
CA THR A 411 12.50 -2.23 8.62
C THR A 411 12.98 -3.44 7.80
N PRO A 412 14.10 -4.07 8.19
CA PRO A 412 14.63 -5.25 7.50
C PRO A 412 13.60 -6.36 7.34
N THR A 413 13.53 -6.92 6.14
CA THR A 413 12.66 -8.04 5.79
C THR A 413 13.38 -9.00 4.85
N GLY A 414 12.83 -10.18 4.62
CA GLY A 414 13.40 -11.17 3.71
C GLY A 414 13.67 -12.50 4.40
N ARG A 415 13.84 -13.54 3.59
CA ARG A 415 14.02 -14.92 4.06
C ARG A 415 15.17 -15.63 3.34
N PHE A 416 16.05 -14.87 2.71
CA PHE A 416 17.23 -15.43 2.04
C PHE A 416 18.32 -15.72 3.07
N GLY A 417 18.06 -16.71 3.93
CA GLY A 417 18.94 -17.13 5.00
C GLY A 417 18.48 -18.43 5.60
N THR A 418 19.25 -18.95 6.53
CA THR A 418 18.94 -20.14 7.34
C THR A 418 19.22 -19.82 8.81
N PRO A 419 18.48 -20.41 9.75
CA PRO A 419 18.79 -20.25 11.16
C PRO A 419 20.23 -20.66 11.47
N LEU A 420 20.97 -19.83 12.17
CA LEU A 420 22.34 -20.09 12.60
C LEU A 420 22.35 -20.57 14.06
N ASP A 421 23.21 -21.57 14.36
CA ASP A 421 23.42 -22.09 15.70
C ASP A 421 24.92 -22.25 15.94
N PRO A 422 25.51 -21.75 17.04
CA PRO A 422 26.92 -21.94 17.37
C PRO A 422 27.39 -23.40 17.39
N LEU A 423 26.48 -24.35 17.54
CA LEU A 423 26.77 -25.79 17.56
C LEU A 423 26.73 -26.44 16.18
N HIS A 424 26.31 -25.72 15.14
CA HIS A 424 26.30 -26.27 13.78
C HIS A 424 27.72 -26.56 13.28
N ARG A 425 27.81 -27.62 12.47
CA ARG A 425 29.01 -28.06 11.74
C ARG A 425 28.64 -28.29 10.29
N LYS A 426 28.23 -27.20 9.63
CA LYS A 426 27.68 -27.24 8.27
C LYS A 426 28.70 -26.79 7.23
N HIS A 427 28.49 -27.27 6.02
CA HIS A 427 29.14 -26.73 4.83
C HIS A 427 28.13 -25.91 4.04
N TYR A 428 28.40 -24.61 3.91
CA TYR A 428 27.62 -23.66 3.14
C TYR A 428 28.30 -23.38 1.81
N VAL A 429 27.52 -23.27 0.73
CA VAL A 429 28.04 -22.87 -0.59
C VAL A 429 27.26 -21.68 -1.12
N GLY A 430 27.98 -20.63 -1.50
CA GLY A 430 27.44 -19.45 -2.19
C GLY A 430 27.84 -19.45 -3.67
N LEU A 431 26.86 -19.43 -4.57
CA LEU A 431 27.05 -19.23 -6.02
C LEU A 431 26.48 -17.87 -6.41
N VAL A 432 27.36 -16.89 -6.58
CA VAL A 432 26.93 -15.50 -6.76
C VAL A 432 27.58 -14.84 -7.97
N ALA A 433 26.91 -13.81 -8.52
CA ALA A 433 27.51 -12.99 -9.58
C ALA A 433 27.17 -11.51 -9.41
N GLY A 434 28.20 -10.67 -9.60
CA GLY A 434 28.09 -9.21 -9.52
C GLY A 434 27.53 -8.72 -8.18
N SER A 435 26.46 -7.93 -8.21
CA SER A 435 25.80 -7.41 -7.00
C SER A 435 25.11 -8.47 -6.15
N GLY A 436 24.90 -9.69 -6.65
CA GLY A 436 24.39 -10.82 -5.87
C GLY A 436 25.27 -11.21 -4.68
N ILE A 437 26.47 -10.67 -4.58
CA ILE A 437 27.34 -10.82 -3.41
C ILE A 437 26.74 -10.19 -2.15
N THR A 438 25.90 -9.16 -2.27
CA THR A 438 25.46 -8.34 -1.11
C THR A 438 24.77 -9.16 -0.01
N PRO A 439 23.74 -9.97 -0.27
CA PRO A 439 23.12 -10.80 0.78
C PRO A 439 24.04 -11.93 1.23
N VAL A 440 24.81 -12.51 0.31
CA VAL A 440 25.68 -13.65 0.64
C VAL A 440 26.89 -13.22 1.47
N LEU A 441 27.38 -11.99 1.29
CA LEU A 441 28.42 -11.44 2.17
C LEU A 441 27.91 -11.31 3.62
N SER A 442 26.68 -10.86 3.82
CA SER A 442 26.04 -10.82 5.15
C SER A 442 25.93 -12.22 5.75
N ILE A 443 25.44 -13.20 4.99
CA ILE A 443 25.30 -14.59 5.42
C ILE A 443 26.67 -15.18 5.77
N LEU A 444 27.62 -15.11 4.83
CA LEU A 444 28.97 -15.66 4.98
C LEU A 444 29.68 -15.10 6.23
N ALA A 445 29.72 -13.78 6.35
CA ALA A 445 30.42 -13.13 7.46
C ALA A 445 29.76 -13.46 8.82
N THR A 446 28.42 -13.48 8.87
CA THR A 446 27.67 -13.81 10.08
C THR A 446 27.84 -15.29 10.47
N THR A 447 27.73 -16.21 9.49
CA THR A 447 27.91 -17.65 9.71
C THR A 447 29.30 -17.94 10.29
N LEU A 448 30.36 -17.40 9.69
CA LEU A 448 31.74 -17.63 10.16
C LEU A 448 32.02 -17.01 11.53
N GLU A 449 31.31 -15.93 11.91
CA GLU A 449 31.42 -15.32 13.26
C GLU A 449 30.65 -16.14 14.31
N ILE A 450 29.47 -16.73 13.98
CA ILE A 450 28.62 -17.43 14.94
C ILE A 450 28.98 -18.93 15.02
N GLU A 451 29.12 -19.61 13.88
CA GLU A 451 29.33 -21.05 13.77
C GLU A 451 30.80 -21.39 13.61
N THR A 452 31.48 -21.62 14.72
CA THR A 452 32.94 -21.80 14.75
C THR A 452 33.47 -23.05 14.06
N GLU A 453 32.62 -24.07 13.88
CA GLU A 453 32.96 -25.35 13.25
C GLU A 453 32.44 -25.48 11.82
N SER A 454 31.65 -24.52 11.34
CA SER A 454 31.10 -24.52 9.98
C SER A 454 32.08 -23.92 8.98
N ARG A 455 31.97 -24.34 7.73
CA ARG A 455 32.78 -23.85 6.61
C ARG A 455 31.93 -23.25 5.50
N PHE A 456 32.50 -22.35 4.73
CA PHE A 456 31.84 -21.68 3.62
C PHE A 456 32.70 -21.71 2.35
N THR A 457 32.13 -22.15 1.23
CA THR A 457 32.75 -22.03 -0.09
C THR A 457 31.97 -21.01 -0.91
N LEU A 458 32.65 -19.94 -1.35
CA LEU A 458 32.06 -18.87 -2.17
C LEU A 458 32.57 -18.98 -3.60
N ILE A 459 31.68 -19.20 -4.55
CA ILE A 459 31.97 -19.12 -5.99
C ILE A 459 31.40 -17.79 -6.51
N TYR A 460 32.30 -16.87 -6.85
CA TYR A 460 31.95 -15.50 -7.16
C TYR A 460 32.29 -15.09 -8.60
N GLY A 461 31.26 -14.97 -9.44
CA GLY A 461 31.36 -14.57 -10.85
C GLY A 461 31.37 -13.05 -11.05
N ASN A 462 32.35 -12.54 -11.77
CA ASN A 462 32.47 -11.12 -12.16
C ASN A 462 32.97 -10.97 -13.59
N ARG A 463 33.02 -9.73 -14.11
CA ARG A 463 33.64 -9.47 -15.40
C ARG A 463 35.15 -9.43 -15.27
N THR A 464 35.63 -8.59 -14.37
CA THR A 464 37.07 -8.34 -14.12
C THR A 464 37.32 -8.28 -12.60
N LYS A 465 38.59 -8.30 -12.22
CA LYS A 465 39.02 -8.12 -10.84
C LYS A 465 38.59 -6.76 -10.27
N GLU A 466 38.68 -5.71 -11.06
CA GLU A 466 38.33 -4.33 -10.69
C GLU A 466 36.85 -4.16 -10.49
N SER A 467 36.01 -4.91 -11.22
CA SER A 467 34.55 -4.90 -11.08
C SER A 467 34.02 -5.79 -9.94
N THR A 468 34.92 -6.47 -9.20
CA THR A 468 34.57 -7.35 -8.10
C THR A 468 34.23 -6.55 -6.85
N MET A 469 32.95 -6.46 -6.52
CA MET A 469 32.48 -5.75 -5.32
C MET A 469 33.03 -6.42 -4.06
N PHE A 470 33.38 -5.63 -3.05
CA PHE A 470 33.88 -6.08 -1.74
C PHE A 470 35.15 -6.94 -1.76
N ARG A 471 35.94 -6.87 -2.83
CA ARG A 471 37.11 -7.72 -2.97
C ARG A 471 38.04 -7.64 -1.75
N ALA A 472 38.44 -6.44 -1.35
CA ALA A 472 39.34 -6.25 -0.19
C ALA A 472 38.72 -6.73 1.14
N GLU A 473 37.39 -6.72 1.27
CA GLU A 473 36.67 -7.27 2.45
C GLU A 473 36.67 -8.80 2.41
N LEU A 474 36.43 -9.38 1.25
CA LEU A 474 36.50 -10.83 1.02
C LEU A 474 37.90 -11.37 1.25
N ASP A 475 38.94 -10.73 0.72
CA ASP A 475 40.36 -11.11 0.93
C ASP A 475 40.74 -11.10 2.43
N ARG A 476 40.19 -10.12 3.18
CA ARG A 476 40.41 -10.08 4.65
C ARG A 476 39.66 -11.19 5.37
N LEU A 477 38.43 -11.50 4.95
CA LEU A 477 37.64 -12.60 5.53
C LEU A 477 38.31 -13.96 5.24
N GLU A 478 38.76 -14.18 4.02
CA GLU A 478 39.48 -15.40 3.62
C GLU A 478 40.77 -15.58 4.42
N SER A 479 41.56 -14.50 4.58
CA SER A 479 42.75 -14.54 5.44
C SER A 479 42.44 -14.80 6.91
N ARG A 480 41.33 -14.27 7.43
CA ARG A 480 40.92 -14.45 8.83
C ARG A 480 40.37 -15.86 9.11
N TYR A 481 39.73 -16.46 8.14
CA TYR A 481 39.06 -17.76 8.26
C TYR A 481 39.65 -18.80 7.28
N ALA A 482 40.95 -18.78 7.05
CA ALA A 482 41.66 -19.54 6.01
C ALA A 482 41.34 -21.05 6.01
N ASP A 483 41.06 -21.63 7.20
CA ASP A 483 40.73 -23.06 7.33
C ASP A 483 39.23 -23.36 7.06
N ARG A 484 38.37 -22.34 6.97
CA ARG A 484 36.91 -22.49 6.91
C ARG A 484 36.25 -21.69 5.77
N LEU A 485 36.95 -20.79 5.13
CA LEU A 485 36.49 -20.00 3.99
C LEU A 485 37.36 -20.23 2.77
N GLU A 486 36.74 -20.65 1.68
CA GLU A 486 37.34 -20.76 0.37
C GLU A 486 36.60 -19.86 -0.62
N ILE A 487 37.30 -19.02 -1.36
CA ILE A 487 36.71 -18.10 -2.36
C ILE A 487 37.25 -18.40 -3.75
N LEU A 488 36.37 -18.82 -4.65
CA LEU A 488 36.69 -19.08 -6.06
C LEU A 488 36.17 -17.93 -6.93
N HIS A 489 37.10 -17.07 -7.39
CA HIS A 489 36.77 -15.97 -8.31
C HIS A 489 36.67 -16.46 -9.75
N VAL A 490 35.50 -16.33 -10.36
CA VAL A 490 35.24 -16.66 -11.77
C VAL A 490 35.18 -15.38 -12.60
N LEU A 491 36.07 -15.21 -13.56
CA LEU A 491 36.15 -13.97 -14.36
C LEU A 491 35.83 -14.21 -15.82
N SER A 492 34.85 -13.43 -16.34
CA SER A 492 34.36 -13.63 -17.71
C SER A 492 35.11 -12.84 -18.76
N SER A 493 35.79 -11.76 -18.39
CA SER A 493 36.48 -10.85 -19.34
C SER A 493 37.98 -10.74 -19.11
N GLU A 494 38.54 -11.53 -18.19
CA GLU A 494 39.98 -11.60 -17.94
C GLU A 494 40.51 -13.02 -18.13
N PRO A 495 41.75 -13.16 -18.64
CA PRO A 495 42.43 -14.45 -18.70
C PRO A 495 42.86 -14.89 -17.28
N LEU A 496 42.47 -16.08 -16.87
CA LEU A 496 42.96 -16.74 -15.67
C LEU A 496 43.78 -17.95 -16.04
N HIS A 497 44.77 -18.33 -15.20
CA HIS A 497 45.60 -19.50 -15.43
C HIS A 497 44.81 -20.82 -15.31
N THR A 498 43.76 -20.82 -14.48
CA THR A 498 42.88 -21.97 -14.26
C THR A 498 41.69 -21.91 -15.21
N PRO A 499 41.55 -22.81 -16.19
CA PRO A 499 40.48 -22.77 -17.20
C PRO A 499 39.06 -22.84 -16.59
N GLU A 500 38.89 -23.58 -15.48
CA GLU A 500 37.63 -23.75 -14.77
C GLU A 500 37.11 -22.43 -14.19
N LEU A 501 37.97 -21.47 -13.91
CA LEU A 501 37.61 -20.16 -13.35
C LEU A 501 37.40 -19.08 -14.42
N ARG A 502 37.56 -19.41 -15.72
CA ARG A 502 37.34 -18.47 -16.85
C ARG A 502 35.92 -18.55 -17.36
N GLY A 503 35.36 -17.40 -17.76
CA GLY A 503 34.03 -17.31 -18.35
C GLY A 503 32.92 -17.11 -17.31
N ARG A 504 31.67 -17.49 -17.64
CA ARG A 504 30.53 -17.37 -16.76
C ARG A 504 30.33 -18.65 -15.96
N ILE A 505 29.60 -18.53 -14.85
CA ILE A 505 29.05 -19.68 -14.12
C ILE A 505 27.88 -20.20 -14.96
N ASP A 506 28.04 -21.37 -15.54
CA ASP A 506 27.06 -22.06 -16.39
C ASP A 506 26.84 -23.51 -15.91
N ARG A 507 25.87 -24.20 -16.54
CA ARG A 507 25.52 -25.59 -16.24
C ARG A 507 26.72 -26.53 -16.32
N ASP A 508 27.50 -26.44 -17.40
CA ASP A 508 28.61 -27.37 -17.64
C ASP A 508 29.73 -27.19 -16.62
N LYS A 509 30.01 -25.95 -16.24
CA LYS A 509 31.00 -25.63 -15.22
C LYS A 509 30.55 -26.12 -13.85
N LEU A 510 29.30 -25.87 -13.49
CA LEU A 510 28.72 -26.36 -12.23
C LEU A 510 28.72 -27.89 -12.18
N THR A 511 28.32 -28.57 -13.24
CA THR A 511 28.34 -30.03 -13.32
C THR A 511 29.75 -30.58 -13.06
N ARG A 512 30.80 -29.94 -13.65
CA ARG A 512 32.20 -30.33 -13.37
C ARG A 512 32.56 -30.14 -11.89
N TRP A 513 32.17 -29.05 -11.28
CA TRP A 513 32.43 -28.84 -9.84
C TRP A 513 31.68 -29.80 -8.95
N LEU A 514 30.43 -30.11 -9.25
CA LEU A 514 29.61 -31.07 -8.48
C LEU A 514 30.14 -32.51 -8.57
N THR A 515 30.82 -32.84 -9.67
CA THR A 515 31.41 -34.18 -9.86
C THR A 515 32.85 -34.29 -9.34
N SER A 516 33.57 -33.17 -9.14
CA SER A 516 34.97 -33.17 -8.72
C SER A 516 35.18 -32.58 -7.32
N THR A 517 34.83 -31.33 -7.10
CA THR A 517 35.22 -30.54 -5.92
C THR A 517 34.09 -30.37 -4.91
N LEU A 518 32.88 -30.10 -5.39
CA LEU A 518 31.69 -29.84 -4.55
C LEU A 518 30.75 -31.04 -4.58
N ARG A 519 31.02 -32.08 -3.77
CA ARG A 519 30.11 -33.22 -3.69
C ARG A 519 28.78 -32.79 -3.04
N PRO A 520 27.62 -32.91 -3.72
CA PRO A 520 26.33 -32.44 -3.21
C PRO A 520 25.95 -32.97 -1.83
N ALA A 521 26.31 -34.22 -1.56
CA ALA A 521 26.05 -34.89 -0.26
C ALA A 521 26.85 -34.27 0.91
N GLY A 522 27.90 -33.52 0.63
CA GLY A 522 28.76 -32.90 1.65
C GLY A 522 28.49 -31.40 1.86
N VAL A 523 27.44 -30.85 1.24
CA VAL A 523 27.02 -29.44 1.39
C VAL A 523 25.64 -29.40 2.00
N ASP A 524 25.47 -28.66 3.08
CA ASP A 524 24.20 -28.58 3.82
C ASP A 524 23.25 -27.53 3.24
N GLU A 525 23.76 -26.37 2.83
CA GLU A 525 22.94 -25.24 2.34
C GLU A 525 23.59 -24.57 1.12
N TRP A 526 22.77 -24.22 0.14
CA TRP A 526 23.19 -23.58 -1.11
C TRP A 526 22.53 -22.22 -1.25
N PHE A 527 23.30 -21.15 -1.41
CA PHE A 527 22.83 -19.78 -1.62
C PHE A 527 23.14 -19.33 -3.04
N ILE A 528 22.10 -18.94 -3.78
CA ILE A 528 22.23 -18.53 -5.19
C ILE A 528 21.74 -17.09 -5.32
N CYS A 529 22.60 -16.18 -5.80
CA CYS A 529 22.18 -14.82 -6.10
C CYS A 529 22.96 -14.23 -7.28
N GLY A 530 22.25 -13.74 -8.30
CA GLY A 530 22.85 -13.17 -9.51
C GLY A 530 21.85 -13.06 -10.66
N PRO A 531 22.33 -12.93 -11.91
CA PRO A 531 21.47 -12.84 -13.08
C PRO A 531 20.52 -14.05 -13.21
N LEU A 532 19.27 -13.81 -13.59
CA LEU A 532 18.21 -14.83 -13.66
C LEU A 532 18.67 -16.10 -14.39
N ALA A 533 19.25 -15.94 -15.58
CA ALA A 533 19.71 -17.09 -16.39
C ALA A 533 20.73 -17.96 -15.65
N MET A 534 21.67 -17.34 -14.89
CA MET A 534 22.62 -18.07 -14.06
C MET A 534 21.91 -18.77 -12.91
N ALA A 535 21.08 -18.05 -12.20
CA ALA A 535 20.40 -18.55 -11.01
C ALA A 535 19.47 -19.74 -11.32
N THR A 536 18.74 -19.66 -12.43
CA THR A 536 17.88 -20.74 -12.92
C THR A 536 18.69 -21.97 -13.32
N ALA A 537 19.73 -21.78 -14.13
CA ALA A 537 20.59 -22.88 -14.57
C ALA A 537 21.28 -23.57 -13.38
N VAL A 538 21.79 -22.80 -12.41
CA VAL A 538 22.40 -23.34 -11.20
C VAL A 538 21.40 -24.15 -10.37
N ARG A 539 20.20 -23.61 -10.13
CA ARG A 539 19.17 -24.28 -9.35
C ARG A 539 18.74 -25.62 -10.01
N GLU A 540 18.46 -25.59 -11.31
CA GLU A 540 18.09 -26.79 -12.07
C GLU A 540 19.18 -27.85 -12.00
N THR A 541 20.44 -27.45 -12.22
CA THR A 541 21.58 -28.37 -12.17
C THR A 541 21.75 -29.00 -10.78
N LEU A 542 21.57 -28.24 -9.70
CA LEU A 542 21.64 -28.78 -8.34
C LEU A 542 20.53 -29.82 -8.09
N ILE A 543 19.31 -29.55 -8.51
CA ILE A 543 18.18 -30.50 -8.39
C ILE A 543 18.43 -31.76 -9.21
N GLU A 544 18.94 -31.66 -10.44
CA GLU A 544 19.31 -32.80 -11.28
C GLU A 544 20.41 -33.69 -10.64
N HIS A 545 21.28 -33.08 -9.82
CA HIS A 545 22.31 -33.80 -9.07
C HIS A 545 21.86 -34.25 -7.68
N GLY A 546 20.53 -34.22 -7.41
CA GLY A 546 19.93 -34.77 -6.21
C GLY A 546 19.99 -33.88 -4.97
N VAL A 547 20.24 -32.56 -5.14
CA VAL A 547 20.13 -31.61 -4.03
C VAL A 547 18.66 -31.34 -3.75
N ASP A 548 18.26 -31.49 -2.48
CA ASP A 548 16.92 -31.16 -2.05
C ASP A 548 16.62 -29.66 -2.27
N SER A 549 15.47 -29.36 -2.84
CA SER A 549 15.03 -27.99 -3.12
C SER A 549 14.93 -27.11 -1.86
N GLU A 550 14.70 -27.69 -0.68
CA GLU A 550 14.64 -26.95 0.58
C GLU A 550 16.02 -26.48 1.07
N ARG A 551 17.09 -27.11 0.58
CA ARG A 551 18.47 -26.72 0.86
C ARG A 551 19.01 -25.70 -0.14
N ILE A 552 18.20 -25.29 -1.12
CA ILE A 552 18.56 -24.31 -2.17
C ILE A 552 17.83 -23.01 -1.91
N HIS A 553 18.58 -21.99 -1.49
CA HIS A 553 18.08 -20.65 -1.26
C HIS A 553 18.39 -19.78 -2.48
N LEU A 554 17.36 -19.12 -3.01
CA LEU A 554 17.47 -18.29 -4.21
C LEU A 554 17.02 -16.87 -3.91
N GLU A 555 17.83 -15.86 -4.23
CA GLU A 555 17.43 -14.45 -4.28
C GLU A 555 17.72 -13.85 -5.64
N LEU A 556 16.74 -13.16 -6.22
CA LEU A 556 16.85 -12.53 -7.54
C LEU A 556 16.68 -11.03 -7.43
N PHE A 557 17.55 -10.28 -8.12
CA PHE A 557 17.42 -8.83 -8.29
C PHE A 557 16.77 -8.57 -9.64
N TYR A 558 15.48 -8.21 -9.62
CA TYR A 558 14.73 -7.89 -10.84
C TYR A 558 14.77 -6.39 -11.14
N GLY A 559 15.06 -6.05 -12.40
CA GLY A 559 14.73 -4.76 -13.00
C GLY A 559 13.42 -4.89 -13.78
N PHE A 560 12.63 -3.83 -13.83
CA PHE A 560 11.28 -3.77 -14.42
C PHE A 560 11.20 -3.96 -15.96
N ASP A 561 12.21 -4.50 -16.62
CA ASP A 561 12.34 -4.50 -18.07
C ASP A 561 11.70 -5.71 -18.78
N THR A 562 10.97 -6.57 -18.06
CA THR A 562 10.23 -7.65 -18.72
C THR A 562 8.76 -7.26 -18.79
N PRO A 563 8.17 -7.05 -19.99
CA PRO A 563 6.74 -6.82 -20.12
C PRO A 563 5.97 -7.98 -19.49
N PRO A 564 4.88 -7.70 -18.75
CA PRO A 564 4.03 -8.76 -18.22
C PRO A 564 3.52 -9.62 -19.39
N ALA A 565 3.56 -10.93 -19.21
CA ALA A 565 2.95 -11.85 -20.16
C ALA A 565 1.45 -11.54 -20.22
N THR A 566 0.92 -11.30 -21.40
CA THR A 566 -0.53 -11.17 -21.62
C THR A 566 -1.18 -12.52 -21.33
N ARG A 567 -1.71 -12.69 -20.12
CA ARG A 567 -2.43 -13.90 -19.70
C ARG A 567 -3.93 -13.61 -19.56
N PRO A 568 -4.78 -14.59 -19.78
CA PRO A 568 -6.21 -14.44 -19.54
C PRO A 568 -6.44 -14.32 -18.02
N SER A 569 -6.55 -13.10 -17.52
CA SER A 569 -7.16 -12.84 -16.22
C SER A 569 -8.68 -12.88 -16.38
N TYR A 570 -9.40 -13.35 -15.36
CA TYR A 570 -10.86 -13.26 -15.37
C TYR A 570 -11.26 -11.78 -15.38
N ALA A 571 -11.83 -11.33 -16.50
CA ALA A 571 -12.20 -9.93 -16.68
C ALA A 571 -13.27 -9.53 -15.66
N GLY A 572 -12.96 -8.56 -14.77
CA GLY A 572 -13.89 -8.06 -13.77
C GLY A 572 -14.00 -8.95 -12.53
N ALA A 573 -12.95 -9.68 -12.15
CA ALA A 573 -12.93 -10.43 -10.88
C ALA A 573 -13.07 -9.49 -9.68
N THR A 574 -13.94 -9.86 -8.74
CA THR A 574 -14.04 -9.17 -7.45
C THR A 574 -13.02 -9.75 -6.48
N VAL A 575 -12.13 -8.90 -5.97
CA VAL A 575 -11.10 -9.29 -5.01
C VAL A 575 -11.43 -8.73 -3.64
N THR A 576 -11.45 -9.60 -2.64
CA THR A 576 -11.45 -9.23 -1.23
C THR A 576 -10.05 -9.43 -0.65
N PHE A 577 -9.52 -8.46 0.10
CA PHE A 577 -8.27 -8.64 0.82
C PHE A 577 -8.36 -8.18 2.27
N THR A 578 -7.63 -8.86 3.15
CA THR A 578 -7.47 -8.52 4.56
C THR A 578 -6.06 -8.01 4.80
N LEU A 579 -5.93 -6.85 5.45
CA LEU A 579 -4.64 -6.28 5.85
C LEU A 579 -4.78 -5.53 7.16
N SER A 580 -3.96 -5.86 8.16
CA SER A 580 -3.99 -5.30 9.51
C SER A 580 -5.36 -5.47 10.19
N GLY A 581 -5.99 -6.64 10.01
CA GLY A 581 -7.33 -6.97 10.51
C GLY A 581 -8.47 -6.25 9.80
N GLN A 582 -8.19 -5.50 8.74
CA GLN A 582 -9.18 -4.75 7.97
C GLN A 582 -9.42 -5.43 6.63
N ARG A 583 -10.69 -5.54 6.25
CA ARG A 583 -11.11 -6.15 4.99
C ARG A 583 -11.49 -5.08 3.98
N ALA A 584 -11.04 -5.23 2.74
CA ALA A 584 -11.43 -4.36 1.63
C ALA A 584 -11.82 -5.19 0.40
N ILE A 585 -12.67 -4.63 -0.46
CA ILE A 585 -13.20 -5.30 -1.66
C ILE A 585 -13.05 -4.36 -2.85
N PHE A 586 -12.60 -4.90 -3.98
CA PHE A 586 -12.53 -4.16 -5.25
C PHE A 586 -12.75 -5.09 -6.45
N ASP A 587 -13.20 -4.53 -7.56
CA ASP A 587 -13.19 -5.22 -8.84
C ASP A 587 -11.87 -4.93 -9.54
N LEU A 588 -11.19 -5.98 -9.94
CA LEU A 588 -9.89 -5.89 -10.56
C LEU A 588 -10.02 -5.41 -12.01
N VAL A 589 -9.22 -4.43 -12.39
CA VAL A 589 -9.12 -4.00 -13.77
C VAL A 589 -8.49 -5.14 -14.58
N PRO A 590 -9.02 -5.50 -15.77
CA PRO A 590 -8.44 -6.54 -16.59
C PRO A 590 -6.96 -6.27 -16.91
N GLY A 591 -6.11 -7.23 -16.58
CA GLY A 591 -4.66 -7.14 -16.77
C GLY A 591 -3.87 -6.74 -15.52
N ASP A 592 -4.51 -6.11 -14.51
CA ASP A 592 -3.86 -5.77 -13.26
C ASP A 592 -3.61 -7.00 -12.39
N SER A 593 -2.57 -6.98 -11.60
CA SER A 593 -2.34 -7.92 -10.51
C SER A 593 -3.22 -7.58 -9.29
N ILE A 594 -3.43 -8.56 -8.42
CA ILE A 594 -4.15 -8.33 -7.14
C ILE A 594 -3.54 -7.19 -6.34
N LEU A 595 -2.21 -7.06 -6.34
CA LEU A 595 -1.52 -5.97 -5.63
C LEU A 595 -1.82 -4.61 -6.25
N GLU A 596 -1.83 -4.48 -7.58
CA GLU A 596 -2.15 -3.21 -8.25
C GLU A 596 -3.56 -2.74 -7.91
N GLY A 597 -4.53 -3.64 -7.93
CA GLY A 597 -5.88 -3.34 -7.48
C GLY A 597 -5.94 -2.98 -5.98
N ALA A 598 -5.23 -3.72 -5.12
CA ALA A 598 -5.15 -3.43 -3.69
C ALA A 598 -4.53 -2.05 -3.41
N LEU A 599 -3.46 -1.67 -4.14
CA LEU A 599 -2.80 -0.37 -4.02
C LEU A 599 -3.71 0.79 -4.46
N GLY A 600 -4.67 0.53 -5.33
CA GLY A 600 -5.71 1.50 -5.70
C GLY A 600 -6.64 1.88 -4.54
N LEU A 601 -6.79 1.00 -3.54
CA LEU A 601 -7.59 1.23 -2.33
C LEU A 601 -6.74 1.51 -1.10
N ARG A 602 -5.62 0.81 -0.96
CA ARG A 602 -4.75 0.85 0.22
C ARG A 602 -3.29 0.98 -0.18
N SER A 603 -2.77 2.18 -0.13
CA SER A 603 -1.37 2.48 -0.45
C SER A 603 -0.36 1.87 0.53
N ASP A 604 -0.83 1.36 1.68
CA ASP A 604 -0.03 0.65 2.68
C ASP A 604 -0.02 -0.88 2.44
N ALA A 605 -0.63 -1.40 1.37
CA ALA A 605 -0.45 -2.79 0.99
C ALA A 605 1.05 -3.10 0.84
N PRO A 606 1.55 -4.19 1.45
CA PRO A 606 2.98 -4.45 1.49
C PRO A 606 3.49 -4.88 0.11
N TYR A 607 4.45 -4.13 -0.42
CA TYR A 607 5.16 -4.49 -1.66
C TYR A 607 6.55 -3.85 -1.72
N ALA A 608 7.38 -4.40 -2.59
CA ALA A 608 8.71 -3.88 -2.82
C ALA A 608 9.21 -4.09 -4.26
N CYS A 609 9.44 -5.32 -4.73
CA CYS A 609 10.08 -5.59 -6.01
C CYS A 609 9.12 -5.64 -7.21
N MET A 610 7.83 -5.82 -7.02
CA MET A 610 6.80 -6.02 -8.05
C MET A 610 7.10 -7.15 -9.08
N GLY A 611 8.16 -7.95 -8.86
CA GLY A 611 8.64 -8.99 -9.78
C GLY A 611 8.66 -10.41 -9.21
N GLY A 612 7.93 -10.68 -8.11
CA GLY A 612 7.80 -12.03 -7.54
C GLY A 612 9.03 -12.55 -6.79
N ALA A 613 10.05 -11.71 -6.54
CA ALA A 613 11.33 -12.16 -6.01
C ALA A 613 11.57 -11.88 -4.52
N CYS A 614 10.92 -10.85 -3.92
CA CYS A 614 11.23 -10.45 -2.54
C CYS A 614 10.29 -11.01 -1.48
N GLY A 615 9.12 -11.52 -1.86
CA GLY A 615 8.12 -12.05 -0.93
C GLY A 615 7.39 -11.00 -0.07
N THR A 616 7.67 -9.69 -0.23
CA THR A 616 7.05 -8.63 0.59
C THR A 616 5.53 -8.55 0.40
N CYS A 617 5.02 -8.85 -0.80
CA CYS A 617 3.60 -8.88 -1.13
C CYS A 617 2.94 -10.24 -0.90
N ARG A 618 3.53 -11.10 -0.08
CA ARG A 618 2.97 -12.41 0.24
C ARG A 618 1.64 -12.28 0.97
N ALA A 619 0.64 -12.99 0.48
CA ALA A 619 -0.66 -13.14 1.15
C ALA A 619 -1.15 -14.57 1.04
N LYS A 620 -2.04 -14.99 1.92
CA LYS A 620 -2.69 -16.30 1.85
C LYS A 620 -3.96 -16.22 1.01
N LEU A 621 -4.08 -17.10 0.04
CA LEU A 621 -5.31 -17.28 -0.73
C LEU A 621 -6.33 -17.99 0.15
N ILE A 622 -7.43 -17.33 0.47
CA ILE A 622 -8.51 -17.84 1.32
C ILE A 622 -9.63 -18.45 0.48
N GLU A 623 -9.92 -17.84 -0.68
CA GLU A 623 -11.01 -18.26 -1.56
C GLU A 623 -10.67 -17.93 -3.01
N GLY A 624 -11.19 -18.74 -3.95
CA GLY A 624 -10.97 -18.59 -5.38
C GLY A 624 -9.65 -19.20 -5.86
N ASN A 625 -9.30 -18.93 -7.12
CA ASN A 625 -8.07 -19.38 -7.74
C ASN A 625 -7.35 -18.22 -8.42
N VAL A 626 -6.03 -18.28 -8.41
CA VAL A 626 -5.15 -17.31 -9.09
C VAL A 626 -4.07 -18.03 -9.88
N GLU A 627 -3.56 -17.38 -10.91
CA GLU A 627 -2.34 -17.77 -11.60
C GLU A 627 -1.27 -16.72 -11.34
N MET A 628 -0.05 -17.16 -10.99
CA MET A 628 1.09 -16.28 -10.77
C MET A 628 1.97 -16.25 -12.03
N ASP A 629 2.33 -15.05 -12.48
CA ASP A 629 3.26 -14.88 -13.60
C ASP A 629 4.63 -15.48 -13.28
N HIS A 630 5.14 -15.14 -12.10
CA HIS A 630 6.44 -15.59 -11.61
C HIS A 630 6.38 -15.86 -10.10
N ASN A 631 7.05 -16.90 -9.67
CA ASN A 631 7.28 -17.17 -8.25
C ASN A 631 8.74 -17.56 -8.02
N PHE A 632 9.50 -16.64 -7.45
CA PHE A 632 10.89 -16.85 -7.06
C PHE A 632 11.08 -16.81 -5.53
N ALA A 633 10.06 -16.32 -4.79
CA ALA A 633 10.17 -16.08 -3.35
C ALA A 633 9.47 -17.14 -2.49
N LEU A 634 8.39 -17.78 -2.98
CA LEU A 634 7.65 -18.76 -2.20
C LEU A 634 8.21 -20.17 -2.41
N ARG A 635 8.41 -20.88 -1.31
CA ARG A 635 8.78 -22.29 -1.29
C ARG A 635 7.56 -23.17 -1.57
N LYS A 636 7.81 -24.43 -1.95
CA LYS A 636 6.74 -25.39 -2.22
C LYS A 636 5.78 -25.56 -1.03
N ALA A 637 6.29 -25.62 0.19
CA ALA A 637 5.46 -25.74 1.40
C ALA A 637 4.54 -24.50 1.58
N GLU A 638 4.96 -23.31 1.17
CA GLU A 638 4.12 -22.10 1.23
C GLU A 638 3.05 -22.11 0.14
N LEU A 639 3.40 -22.55 -1.07
CA LEU A 639 2.44 -22.75 -2.16
C LEU A 639 1.38 -23.79 -1.77
N ASP A 640 1.81 -24.93 -1.20
CA ASP A 640 0.93 -25.99 -0.72
C ASP A 640 0.04 -25.52 0.46
N ALA A 641 0.51 -24.54 1.25
CA ALA A 641 -0.26 -23.88 2.30
C ALA A 641 -1.18 -22.75 1.78
N GLY A 642 -1.21 -22.50 0.47
CA GLY A 642 -2.07 -21.51 -0.17
C GLY A 642 -1.53 -20.09 -0.18
N TYR A 643 -0.23 -19.86 0.03
CA TYR A 643 0.35 -18.53 -0.11
C TYR A 643 0.61 -18.16 -1.57
N ILE A 644 0.39 -16.89 -1.88
CA ILE A 644 0.61 -16.30 -3.21
C ILE A 644 1.43 -15.02 -3.10
N LEU A 645 2.00 -14.58 -4.22
CA LEU A 645 2.61 -13.26 -4.39
C LEU A 645 1.63 -12.35 -5.11
N THR A 646 0.98 -11.47 -4.41
CA THR A 646 -0.11 -10.65 -4.95
C THR A 646 0.32 -9.72 -6.11
N CYS A 647 1.60 -9.34 -6.18
CA CYS A 647 2.14 -8.58 -7.31
C CYS A 647 2.28 -9.38 -8.61
N GLN A 648 2.13 -10.70 -8.54
CA GLN A 648 2.25 -11.62 -9.67
C GLN A 648 0.97 -12.44 -9.88
N SER A 649 -0.04 -12.25 -9.01
CA SER A 649 -1.24 -13.07 -9.00
C SER A 649 -2.37 -12.40 -9.77
N HIS A 650 -2.94 -13.15 -10.71
CA HIS A 650 -4.11 -12.76 -11.50
C HIS A 650 -5.26 -13.74 -11.23
N PRO A 651 -6.46 -13.28 -10.88
CA PRO A 651 -7.61 -14.13 -10.67
C PRO A 651 -7.97 -14.98 -11.90
N THR A 652 -8.24 -16.25 -11.67
CA THR A 652 -8.81 -17.16 -12.67
C THR A 652 -10.27 -17.53 -12.38
N THR A 653 -10.80 -17.05 -11.25
CA THR A 653 -12.19 -17.17 -10.82
C THR A 653 -12.84 -15.80 -10.65
N PRO A 654 -14.18 -15.68 -10.77
CA PRO A 654 -14.90 -14.42 -10.60
C PRO A 654 -14.71 -13.75 -9.26
N PHE A 655 -14.38 -14.53 -8.24
CA PHE A 655 -14.20 -14.07 -6.86
C PHE A 655 -12.91 -14.63 -6.26
N VAL A 656 -12.14 -13.77 -5.61
CA VAL A 656 -10.89 -14.13 -4.94
C VAL A 656 -10.81 -13.42 -3.59
N ALA A 657 -10.42 -14.17 -2.55
CA ALA A 657 -10.14 -13.60 -1.23
C ALA A 657 -8.69 -13.89 -0.81
N VAL A 658 -7.95 -12.86 -0.37
CA VAL A 658 -6.57 -12.98 0.10
C VAL A 658 -6.40 -12.34 1.47
N ASP A 659 -5.49 -12.88 2.27
CA ASP A 659 -5.18 -12.41 3.61
C ASP A 659 -3.67 -12.15 3.75
N TYR A 660 -3.29 -10.88 3.98
CA TYR A 660 -1.90 -10.48 4.21
C TYR A 660 -1.46 -10.69 5.66
N ASP A 661 -2.40 -10.90 6.57
CA ASP A 661 -2.12 -11.05 8.00
C ASP A 661 -1.90 -12.53 8.41
N ALA A 662 -2.12 -13.48 7.47
CA ALA A 662 -2.02 -14.93 7.69
C ALA A 662 -0.58 -15.45 7.70
#